data_3fec9791a7ea2f574746730e33dcaebd
#
_entry.id   3fec9791a7ea2f574746730e33dcaebd
#
_cell.length_a   1.000
_cell.length_b   1.000
_cell.length_c   1.000
_cell.angle_alpha   90.00
_cell.angle_beta   90.00
_cell.angle_gamma   90.00
#
_symmetry.space_group_name_H-M   'P 1'
#
loop_
_entity.id
_entity.type
_entity.pdbx_description
1 polymer ?
#
loop_
_entity_poly.entity_id
_entity_poly.type
_entity_poly.pdbx_seq_one_letter_code
_entity_poly.pdbx_strand_id
1 'polypeptide(L)'
;MAKQKKKKKKKQHRVFWFFIKLQIFLMVLILGGLCFYYFGGYADKVAKLHSEAVELVQKSDKNTFLPARTSTLYDTNGDEISETATTKKADYVKYEDIPQNFVNCMVSIEDKKFYKHNGVDIKAIVRAAKSIIKNKRITQGGSTITMQLARNIYLDTNKNWQRKVKEMFIAMALEKKYSKNDIMEFYLNNVYFMNGYYGIQAACHGYFNCELSDLDLSQTAFLCAIPNSPTYYDPINNKDHTLTRRNLILKNLKEDGKITQQEYEAAINEEITLNMPEKDDTVKYNYVDTYAYYCATRALMENEGFKFKYYFDSDDEEKEYDASYDEMYSYCQKKLYSDGYKIYTSIDLTMQQQLQDSIDLTLLDFTDTTDDGTFKLQSAATCIDNDTGEVVAIVGGRSQDAVSHTLNRAFQSHRQPGSSIKPLIVYTPSFERGKTPDTIVNDHKFDGGPSNSGDSYYGDVTIRFAVQKSLNTVAWQLYDELTPKVGLQYLKDMNFTNIVKDDYVTATALGGFTTGVSTLEMASAYSTLENDGMYRNPTCIKSIVDSDNNIIYTSSQKDTIIYTETASRMMTDVMTDVMKSGTGRSANLDNGMPCAGKTGTTNDKKDGWFCGFTRYYTTCVWVGCDMPESVKKLTGSSYPAEIWKNYMDQIHADLTPIDFLPYAQISDDYQDSQETQDTPADDQTQNNPTDQTVTTPDAGIKAPDKTTTNPNKTDAAGGNTGGNTGDNTDGTTGGNTGENNGGNTGGNTGENNGGNTGGNTGDNTGGATGGTTGGGAAQ
;
A
#
# COMPACT_ATOMS: atom_id res chain seq x y z
N MET A 1 -83.70 -3.16 -25.71
CA MET A 1 -82.56 -2.34 -26.16
C MET A 1 -82.12 -1.27 -25.20
N ALA A 2 -82.95 -0.57 -24.43
CA ALA A 2 -82.52 0.50 -23.50
C ALA A 2 -81.73 0.05 -22.28
N LYS A 3 -82.00 -1.15 -21.71
CA LYS A 3 -81.18 -1.71 -20.57
C LYS A 3 -79.78 -2.11 -20.94
N GLN A 4 -79.48 -2.53 -22.22
CA GLN A 4 -78.15 -2.85 -22.68
C GLN A 4 -77.31 -1.58 -22.92
N LYS A 5 -77.92 -0.49 -23.46
CA LYS A 5 -77.20 0.79 -23.65
C LYS A 5 -76.84 1.44 -22.31
N LYS A 6 -77.64 1.34 -21.22
CA LYS A 6 -77.31 1.82 -19.86
C LYS A 6 -76.16 1.00 -19.23
N LYS A 7 -76.06 -0.33 -19.42
CA LYS A 7 -74.94 -1.17 -18.94
C LYS A 7 -73.66 -0.86 -19.64
N LYS A 8 -73.68 -0.63 -20.99
CA LYS A 8 -72.45 -0.23 -21.74
C LYS A 8 -71.90 1.13 -21.34
N LYS A 9 -72.78 2.17 -21.12
CA LYS A 9 -72.34 3.48 -20.64
C LYS A 9 -71.78 3.43 -19.18
N LYS A 10 -72.35 2.62 -18.28
CA LYS A 10 -71.84 2.45 -16.90
C LYS A 10 -70.49 1.72 -16.90
N LYS A 11 -70.22 0.79 -17.85
CA LYS A 11 -68.94 0.09 -18.01
C LYS A 11 -67.85 1.01 -18.60
N GLN A 12 -68.19 1.86 -19.56
CA GLN A 12 -67.29 2.88 -20.12
C GLN A 12 -66.90 3.94 -19.07
N HIS A 13 -67.84 4.38 -18.25
CA HIS A 13 -67.60 5.34 -17.16
C HIS A 13 -66.67 4.76 -16.08
N ARG A 14 -66.80 3.46 -15.73
CA ARG A 14 -65.89 2.79 -14.79
C ARG A 14 -64.48 2.63 -15.34
N VAL A 15 -64.35 2.33 -16.62
CA VAL A 15 -63.01 2.23 -17.28
C VAL A 15 -62.35 3.60 -17.39
N PHE A 16 -63.10 4.66 -17.70
CA PHE A 16 -62.61 6.03 -17.74
C PHE A 16 -62.09 6.48 -16.35
N TRP A 17 -62.87 6.25 -15.29
CA TRP A 17 -62.44 6.57 -13.91
C TRP A 17 -61.30 5.70 -13.42
N PHE A 18 -61.15 4.48 -13.91
CA PHE A 18 -59.99 3.65 -13.64
C PHE A 18 -58.70 4.26 -14.22
N PHE A 19 -58.74 4.73 -15.45
CA PHE A 19 -57.57 5.40 -16.06
C PHE A 19 -57.22 6.72 -15.38
N ILE A 20 -58.22 7.51 -14.99
CA ILE A 20 -57.99 8.75 -14.20
C ILE A 20 -57.32 8.42 -12.85
N LYS A 21 -57.83 7.44 -12.12
CA LYS A 21 -57.23 7.01 -10.87
C LYS A 21 -55.81 6.48 -11.05
N LEU A 22 -55.56 5.75 -12.12
CA LEU A 22 -54.21 5.26 -12.49
C LEU A 22 -53.26 6.43 -12.83
N GLN A 23 -53.74 7.43 -13.57
CA GLN A 23 -52.93 8.63 -13.87
C GLN A 23 -52.62 9.44 -12.61
N ILE A 24 -53.59 9.64 -11.71
CA ILE A 24 -53.40 10.31 -10.43
C ILE A 24 -52.42 9.53 -9.57
N PHE A 25 -52.54 8.21 -9.50
CA PHE A 25 -51.61 7.35 -8.78
C PHE A 25 -50.17 7.44 -9.33
N LEU A 26 -50.02 7.41 -10.63
CA LEU A 26 -48.72 7.61 -11.29
C LEU A 26 -48.15 9.00 -11.04
N MET A 27 -49.00 10.03 -11.06
CA MET A 27 -48.59 11.40 -10.74
C MET A 27 -48.12 11.55 -9.27
N VAL A 28 -48.82 10.92 -8.33
CA VAL A 28 -48.40 10.89 -6.91
C VAL A 28 -47.10 10.15 -6.73
N LEU A 29 -46.87 9.02 -7.43
CA LEU A 29 -45.60 8.31 -7.41
C LEU A 29 -44.45 9.15 -7.99
N ILE A 30 -44.68 9.88 -9.08
CA ILE A 30 -43.70 10.79 -9.67
C ILE A 30 -43.38 11.94 -8.72
N LEU A 31 -44.40 12.58 -8.14
CA LEU A 31 -44.22 13.66 -7.15
C LEU A 31 -43.49 13.16 -5.90
N GLY A 32 -43.87 11.99 -5.37
CA GLY A 32 -43.17 11.36 -4.25
C GLY A 32 -41.71 11.06 -4.57
N GLY A 33 -41.40 10.56 -5.78
CA GLY A 33 -40.06 10.34 -6.27
C GLY A 33 -39.25 11.65 -6.40
N LEU A 34 -39.85 12.71 -6.91
CA LEU A 34 -39.23 14.04 -6.99
C LEU A 34 -38.95 14.62 -5.59
N CYS A 35 -39.94 14.53 -4.68
CA CYS A 35 -39.72 14.94 -3.29
C CYS A 35 -38.58 14.17 -2.63
N PHE A 36 -38.54 12.85 -2.79
CA PHE A 36 -37.45 12.04 -2.28
C PHE A 36 -36.08 12.42 -2.90
N TYR A 37 -36.05 12.73 -4.21
CA TYR A 37 -34.83 13.16 -4.91
C TYR A 37 -34.30 14.50 -4.36
N TYR A 38 -35.18 15.49 -4.18
CA TYR A 38 -34.77 16.81 -3.69
C TYR A 38 -34.51 16.83 -2.18
N PHE A 39 -35.43 16.31 -1.37
CA PHE A 39 -35.34 16.36 0.10
C PHE A 39 -34.43 15.26 0.68
N GLY A 40 -34.15 14.19 -0.08
CA GLY A 40 -33.18 13.16 0.28
C GLY A 40 -31.72 13.51 -0.02
N GLY A 41 -31.44 14.74 -0.48
CA GLY A 41 -30.05 15.19 -0.79
C GLY A 41 -29.44 14.53 -2.04
N TYR A 42 -30.25 13.82 -2.85
CA TYR A 42 -29.73 13.19 -4.09
C TYR A 42 -29.47 14.21 -5.20
N ALA A 43 -30.22 15.32 -5.22
CA ALA A 43 -30.03 16.37 -6.21
C ALA A 43 -28.63 16.99 -6.13
N ASP A 44 -28.19 17.32 -4.92
CA ASP A 44 -26.86 17.91 -4.67
C ASP A 44 -25.74 16.92 -4.98
N LYS A 45 -25.92 15.64 -4.60
CA LYS A 45 -24.97 14.57 -4.94
C LYS A 45 -24.82 14.40 -6.45
N VAL A 46 -25.90 14.39 -7.20
CA VAL A 46 -25.87 14.26 -8.66
C VAL A 46 -25.28 15.51 -9.31
N ALA A 47 -25.58 16.71 -8.80
CA ALA A 47 -24.99 17.95 -9.29
C ALA A 47 -23.45 17.98 -9.07
N LYS A 48 -23.00 17.51 -7.90
CA LYS A 48 -21.56 17.36 -7.59
C LYS A 48 -20.88 16.39 -8.55
N LEU A 49 -21.46 15.19 -8.76
CA LEU A 49 -20.93 14.20 -9.71
C LEU A 49 -20.88 14.76 -11.15
N HIS A 50 -21.84 15.58 -11.54
CA HIS A 50 -21.82 16.23 -12.86
C HIS A 50 -20.68 17.25 -12.98
N SER A 51 -20.48 18.13 -11.96
CA SER A 51 -19.40 19.15 -12.00
C SER A 51 -18.03 18.48 -12.03
N GLU A 52 -17.80 17.47 -11.21
CA GLU A 52 -16.55 16.68 -11.20
C GLU A 52 -16.29 16.00 -12.56
N ALA A 53 -17.31 15.41 -13.17
CA ALA A 53 -17.19 14.77 -14.47
C ALA A 53 -16.79 15.78 -15.58
N VAL A 54 -17.41 16.97 -15.57
CA VAL A 54 -17.06 18.02 -16.55
C VAL A 54 -15.67 18.54 -16.33
N GLU A 55 -15.24 18.75 -15.08
CA GLU A 55 -13.91 19.23 -14.73
C GLU A 55 -12.83 18.23 -15.17
N LEU A 56 -13.00 16.93 -14.88
CA LEU A 56 -12.09 15.86 -15.31
C LEU A 56 -11.86 15.89 -16.84
N VAL A 57 -12.95 15.98 -17.61
CA VAL A 57 -12.85 16.00 -19.06
C VAL A 57 -12.29 17.34 -19.57
N GLN A 58 -12.55 18.45 -18.91
CA GLN A 58 -11.96 19.75 -19.31
C GLN A 58 -10.44 19.75 -19.15
N LYS A 59 -9.92 19.17 -18.08
CA LYS A 59 -8.49 19.02 -17.83
C LYS A 59 -7.79 18.00 -18.75
N SER A 60 -8.51 17.04 -19.36
CA SER A 60 -7.93 16.05 -20.24
C SER A 60 -7.55 16.66 -21.61
N ASP A 61 -6.49 16.15 -22.19
CA ASP A 61 -6.08 16.39 -23.57
C ASP A 61 -5.95 15.06 -24.34
N LYS A 62 -5.37 15.06 -25.54
CA LYS A 62 -5.14 13.81 -26.28
C LYS A 62 -4.13 12.90 -25.61
N ASN A 63 -3.18 13.46 -24.85
CA ASN A 63 -2.17 12.70 -24.12
C ASN A 63 -2.80 11.86 -22.99
N THR A 64 -3.93 12.29 -22.42
CA THR A 64 -4.70 11.54 -21.43
C THR A 64 -5.13 10.14 -21.91
N PHE A 65 -5.21 9.95 -23.22
CA PHE A 65 -5.64 8.71 -23.85
C PHE A 65 -4.49 7.94 -24.52
N LEU A 66 -3.28 8.48 -24.46
CA LEU A 66 -2.12 7.74 -24.94
C LEU A 66 -1.93 6.49 -24.07
N PRO A 67 -1.37 5.43 -24.65
CA PRO A 67 -1.07 4.24 -23.89
C PRO A 67 -0.13 4.57 -22.73
N ALA A 68 -0.23 3.75 -21.71
CA ALA A 68 0.67 3.82 -20.58
C ALA A 68 2.12 3.84 -21.05
N ARG A 69 2.85 4.86 -20.62
CA ARG A 69 4.30 4.92 -20.77
C ARG A 69 4.91 4.17 -19.58
N THR A 70 5.92 3.38 -19.86
CA THR A 70 6.67 2.65 -18.84
C THR A 70 7.37 3.65 -17.92
N SER A 71 7.20 3.52 -16.62
CA SER A 71 8.04 4.23 -15.68
C SER A 71 9.30 3.43 -15.40
N THR A 72 10.42 4.11 -15.21
CA THR A 72 11.74 3.50 -15.01
C THR A 72 12.28 3.83 -13.64
N LEU A 73 12.78 2.84 -12.92
CA LEU A 73 13.51 3.00 -11.67
C LEU A 73 15.00 3.15 -11.96
N TYR A 74 15.63 4.09 -11.27
CA TYR A 74 17.06 4.34 -11.31
C TYR A 74 17.66 4.20 -9.91
N ASP A 75 18.86 3.65 -9.83
CA ASP A 75 19.64 3.53 -8.61
C ASP A 75 20.25 4.88 -8.17
N THR A 76 21.06 4.84 -7.12
CA THR A 76 21.70 6.06 -6.57
C THR A 76 22.74 6.67 -7.54
N ASN A 77 23.26 5.90 -8.49
CA ASN A 77 24.22 6.31 -9.51
C ASN A 77 23.56 6.79 -10.80
N GLY A 78 22.26 6.57 -10.94
CA GLY A 78 21.47 6.86 -12.14
C GLY A 78 21.47 5.71 -13.14
N ASP A 79 21.90 4.52 -12.74
CA ASP A 79 21.79 3.30 -13.52
C ASP A 79 20.37 2.75 -13.44
N GLU A 80 19.89 2.17 -14.53
CA GLU A 80 18.55 1.61 -14.60
C GLU A 80 18.46 0.32 -13.76
N ILE A 81 17.52 0.30 -12.80
CA ILE A 81 17.18 -0.89 -12.02
C ILE A 81 16.19 -1.75 -12.78
N SER A 82 15.07 -1.16 -13.18
CA SER A 82 13.99 -1.84 -13.86
C SER A 82 13.01 -0.86 -14.49
N GLU A 83 12.25 -1.35 -15.46
CA GLU A 83 11.07 -0.67 -15.95
C GLU A 83 9.82 -1.25 -15.30
N THR A 84 8.80 -0.41 -15.05
CA THR A 84 7.49 -0.95 -14.67
C THR A 84 7.06 -1.92 -15.75
N ALA A 85 6.90 -3.19 -15.39
CA ALA A 85 6.41 -4.19 -16.34
C ALA A 85 5.00 -3.82 -16.75
N THR A 86 4.91 -2.93 -17.70
CA THR A 86 3.77 -2.93 -18.58
C THR A 86 4.08 -3.99 -19.63
N THR A 87 3.31 -5.07 -19.67
CA THR A 87 3.16 -5.91 -20.87
C THR A 87 2.67 -5.06 -22.07
N LYS A 88 2.82 -3.76 -21.93
CA LYS A 88 2.41 -2.73 -22.86
C LYS A 88 3.63 -2.17 -23.57
N LYS A 89 4.16 -2.90 -24.51
CA LYS A 89 4.63 -2.20 -25.72
C LYS A 89 3.34 -1.65 -26.35
N ALA A 90 2.92 -0.48 -25.90
CA ALA A 90 1.69 0.13 -26.33
C ALA A 90 1.98 0.89 -27.61
N ASP A 91 1.95 0.20 -28.69
CA ASP A 91 1.91 0.78 -30.03
C ASP A 91 0.56 1.48 -30.18
N TYR A 92 0.54 2.78 -29.97
CA TYR A 92 -0.65 3.60 -30.16
C TYR A 92 -0.99 3.66 -31.65
N VAL A 93 -2.19 3.23 -32.00
CA VAL A 93 -2.68 3.23 -33.37
C VAL A 93 -3.61 4.41 -33.56
N LYS A 94 -3.28 5.30 -34.51
CA LYS A 94 -4.16 6.40 -34.89
C LYS A 94 -5.39 5.86 -35.61
N TYR A 95 -6.51 6.60 -35.51
CA TYR A 95 -7.76 6.20 -36.12
C TYR A 95 -7.62 5.86 -37.64
N GLU A 96 -6.81 6.61 -38.37
CA GLU A 96 -6.54 6.44 -39.79
C GLU A 96 -5.84 5.12 -40.11
N ASP A 97 -5.09 4.54 -39.18
CA ASP A 97 -4.35 3.30 -39.32
C ASP A 97 -5.14 2.08 -38.81
N ILE A 98 -6.31 2.31 -38.16
CA ILE A 98 -7.17 1.21 -37.70
C ILE A 98 -7.98 0.62 -38.84
N PRO A 99 -7.85 -0.68 -39.11
CA PRO A 99 -8.66 -1.33 -40.18
C PRO A 99 -10.16 -1.14 -39.91
N GLN A 100 -10.89 -0.77 -40.97
CA GLN A 100 -12.34 -0.51 -40.88
C GLN A 100 -13.13 -1.72 -40.37
N ASN A 101 -12.64 -2.93 -40.60
CA ASN A 101 -13.24 -4.17 -40.08
C ASN A 101 -13.23 -4.19 -38.54
N PHE A 102 -12.17 -3.69 -37.92
CA PHE A 102 -12.09 -3.59 -36.45
C PHE A 102 -13.15 -2.65 -35.88
N VAL A 103 -13.26 -1.46 -36.47
CA VAL A 103 -14.30 -0.49 -36.09
C VAL A 103 -15.71 -1.08 -36.30
N ASN A 104 -15.95 -1.75 -37.44
CA ASN A 104 -17.23 -2.37 -37.71
C ASN A 104 -17.56 -3.49 -36.69
N CYS A 105 -16.60 -4.34 -36.34
CA CYS A 105 -16.76 -5.39 -35.33
C CYS A 105 -17.14 -4.81 -33.98
N MET A 106 -16.39 -3.84 -33.49
CA MET A 106 -16.65 -3.21 -32.19
C MET A 106 -18.01 -2.51 -32.14
N VAL A 107 -18.33 -1.72 -33.16
CA VAL A 107 -19.64 -1.06 -33.23
C VAL A 107 -20.77 -2.08 -33.30
N SER A 108 -20.62 -3.18 -34.05
CA SER A 108 -21.67 -4.19 -34.22
C SER A 108 -22.00 -4.94 -32.93
N ILE A 109 -21.03 -5.12 -32.05
CA ILE A 109 -21.20 -5.95 -30.82
C ILE A 109 -21.38 -5.13 -29.56
N GLU A 110 -20.67 -4.02 -29.41
CA GLU A 110 -20.69 -3.20 -28.20
C GLU A 110 -21.71 -2.06 -28.28
N ASP A 111 -21.81 -1.37 -29.44
CA ASP A 111 -22.64 -0.17 -29.54
C ASP A 111 -23.13 0.11 -30.97
N LYS A 112 -24.16 -0.60 -31.44
CA LYS A 112 -24.75 -0.42 -32.78
C LYS A 112 -25.18 0.99 -33.16
N LYS A 113 -25.29 1.87 -32.18
CA LYS A 113 -25.71 3.26 -32.34
C LYS A 113 -24.62 4.26 -32.01
N PHE A 114 -23.40 3.85 -31.91
CA PHE A 114 -22.27 4.68 -31.55
C PHE A 114 -22.27 6.05 -32.25
N TYR A 115 -22.45 6.05 -33.58
CA TYR A 115 -22.47 7.27 -34.37
C TYR A 115 -23.81 8.07 -34.30
N LYS A 116 -24.79 7.62 -33.45
CA LYS A 116 -26.14 8.23 -33.39
C LYS A 116 -26.52 8.82 -32.07
N HIS A 117 -25.76 8.59 -31.00
CA HIS A 117 -26.00 9.15 -29.68
C HIS A 117 -24.85 10.04 -29.24
N ASN A 118 -25.07 10.82 -28.17
CA ASN A 118 -24.08 11.72 -27.56
C ASN A 118 -23.60 11.16 -26.21
N GLY A 119 -22.87 10.05 -26.23
CA GLY A 119 -22.27 9.39 -25.07
C GLY A 119 -23.14 8.35 -24.40
N VAL A 120 -24.48 8.49 -24.40
CA VAL A 120 -25.40 7.61 -23.69
C VAL A 120 -26.58 7.21 -24.57
N ASP A 121 -26.87 5.90 -24.72
CA ASP A 121 -28.12 5.40 -25.34
C ASP A 121 -29.18 5.10 -24.27
N ILE A 122 -30.02 6.11 -23.96
CA ILE A 122 -31.10 5.99 -22.96
C ILE A 122 -32.04 4.83 -23.31
N LYS A 123 -32.29 4.55 -24.62
CA LYS A 123 -33.16 3.44 -25.05
C LYS A 123 -32.55 2.08 -24.71
N ALA A 124 -31.23 1.96 -24.84
CA ALA A 124 -30.49 0.76 -24.44
C ALA A 124 -30.54 0.56 -22.93
N ILE A 125 -30.35 1.61 -22.14
CA ILE A 125 -30.44 1.56 -20.67
C ILE A 125 -31.83 1.12 -20.20
N VAL A 126 -32.90 1.70 -20.77
CA VAL A 126 -34.27 1.31 -20.44
C VAL A 126 -34.58 -0.14 -20.85
N ARG A 127 -34.03 -0.60 -21.99
CA ARG A 127 -34.17 -1.98 -22.44
C ARG A 127 -33.43 -2.94 -21.47
N ALA A 128 -32.21 -2.62 -21.07
CA ALA A 128 -31.44 -3.39 -20.09
C ALA A 128 -32.18 -3.47 -18.74
N ALA A 129 -32.69 -2.35 -18.23
CA ALA A 129 -33.45 -2.31 -16.99
C ALA A 129 -34.72 -3.18 -17.06
N LYS A 130 -35.48 -3.12 -18.15
CA LYS A 130 -36.65 -4.00 -18.38
C LYS A 130 -36.25 -5.48 -18.42
N SER A 131 -35.08 -5.80 -19.01
CA SER A 131 -34.57 -7.17 -19.08
C SER A 131 -34.19 -7.71 -17.68
N ILE A 132 -33.57 -6.88 -16.85
CA ILE A 132 -33.24 -7.23 -15.46
C ILE A 132 -34.50 -7.53 -14.65
N ILE A 133 -35.52 -6.67 -14.75
CA ILE A 133 -36.80 -6.84 -14.04
C ILE A 133 -37.49 -8.13 -14.50
N LYS A 134 -37.48 -8.43 -15.82
CA LYS A 134 -38.16 -9.61 -16.39
C LYS A 134 -37.43 -10.92 -16.06
N ASN A 135 -36.10 -10.93 -16.15
CA ASN A 135 -35.29 -12.15 -16.11
C ASN A 135 -34.58 -12.36 -14.77
N LYS A 136 -34.68 -11.39 -13.81
CA LYS A 136 -33.99 -11.37 -12.52
C LYS A 136 -32.45 -11.54 -12.62
N ARG A 137 -31.89 -11.34 -13.81
CA ARG A 137 -30.45 -11.37 -14.11
C ARG A 137 -30.13 -10.40 -15.24
N ILE A 138 -28.87 -9.94 -15.29
CA ILE A 138 -28.38 -9.09 -16.38
C ILE A 138 -28.19 -9.95 -17.61
N THR A 139 -29.01 -9.76 -18.63
CA THR A 139 -28.95 -10.49 -19.90
C THR A 139 -28.55 -9.62 -21.09
N GLN A 140 -28.52 -8.28 -20.91
CA GLN A 140 -28.12 -7.32 -21.93
C GLN A 140 -27.41 -6.14 -21.29
N GLY A 141 -26.28 -5.71 -21.90
CA GLY A 141 -25.55 -4.50 -21.54
C GLY A 141 -26.31 -3.24 -21.99
N GLY A 142 -26.11 -2.15 -21.26
CA GLY A 142 -26.65 -0.83 -21.59
C GLY A 142 -25.58 0.27 -21.66
N SER A 143 -24.29 -0.09 -21.52
CA SER A 143 -23.17 0.84 -21.64
C SER A 143 -22.79 1.04 -23.09
N THR A 144 -22.47 2.26 -23.47
CA THR A 144 -21.94 2.63 -24.80
C THR A 144 -20.42 2.50 -24.82
N ILE A 145 -19.81 2.53 -26.01
CA ILE A 145 -18.34 2.61 -26.18
C ILE A 145 -17.77 3.81 -25.39
N THR A 146 -18.40 4.98 -25.50
CA THR A 146 -17.96 6.19 -24.79
C THR A 146 -18.06 6.04 -23.27
N MET A 147 -19.09 5.35 -22.76
CA MET A 147 -19.19 5.03 -21.32
C MET A 147 -18.12 4.03 -20.88
N GLN A 148 -17.75 3.07 -21.71
CA GLN A 148 -16.66 2.14 -21.42
C GLN A 148 -15.31 2.85 -21.40
N LEU A 149 -15.06 3.76 -22.35
CA LEU A 149 -13.88 4.62 -22.35
C LEU A 149 -13.82 5.48 -21.07
N ALA A 150 -14.92 6.14 -20.72
CA ALA A 150 -15.02 6.95 -19.51
C ALA A 150 -14.66 6.14 -18.25
N ARG A 151 -15.16 4.90 -18.15
CA ARG A 151 -14.84 3.99 -17.07
C ARG A 151 -13.36 3.61 -17.05
N ASN A 152 -12.79 3.27 -18.20
CA ASN A 152 -11.43 2.75 -18.30
C ASN A 152 -10.37 3.81 -17.99
N ILE A 153 -10.65 5.08 -18.30
CA ILE A 153 -9.70 6.19 -18.14
C ILE A 153 -9.86 6.89 -16.78
N TYR A 154 -11.10 7.20 -16.37
CA TYR A 154 -11.35 8.15 -15.27
C TYR A 154 -11.95 7.52 -13.99
N LEU A 155 -12.31 6.24 -14.00
CA LEU A 155 -13.06 5.65 -12.90
C LEU A 155 -12.42 4.35 -12.41
N ASP A 156 -12.58 4.10 -11.12
CA ASP A 156 -12.17 2.88 -10.45
C ASP A 156 -13.05 1.66 -10.74
N THR A 157 -12.70 0.51 -10.16
CA THR A 157 -13.43 -0.76 -10.33
C THR A 157 -14.65 -0.89 -9.42
N ASN A 158 -14.89 0.03 -8.47
CA ASN A 158 -15.97 -0.03 -7.49
C ASN A 158 -17.35 0.00 -8.17
N LYS A 159 -18.21 -0.98 -7.86
CA LYS A 159 -19.53 -1.12 -8.50
C LYS A 159 -20.62 -0.44 -7.67
N ASN A 160 -20.70 0.89 -7.69
CA ASN A 160 -21.76 1.66 -7.06
C ASN A 160 -22.56 2.51 -8.07
N TRP A 161 -23.71 3.05 -7.63
CA TRP A 161 -24.57 3.84 -8.50
C TRP A 161 -23.96 5.21 -8.83
N GLN A 162 -23.22 5.81 -7.89
CA GLN A 162 -22.54 7.10 -8.07
C GLN A 162 -21.54 7.01 -9.21
N ARG A 163 -20.69 5.99 -9.21
CA ARG A 163 -19.77 5.71 -10.30
C ARG A 163 -20.49 5.57 -11.64
N LYS A 164 -21.62 4.85 -11.69
CA LYS A 164 -22.36 4.69 -12.95
C LYS A 164 -22.97 5.99 -13.46
N VAL A 165 -23.41 6.87 -12.56
CA VAL A 165 -23.89 8.21 -12.91
C VAL A 165 -22.74 9.09 -13.37
N LYS A 166 -21.58 9.06 -12.70
CA LYS A 166 -20.36 9.79 -13.09
C LYS A 166 -19.86 9.32 -14.45
N GLU A 167 -19.83 8.00 -14.72
CA GLU A 167 -19.53 7.41 -16.03
C GLU A 167 -20.38 8.00 -17.16
N MET A 168 -21.70 8.14 -16.93
CA MET A 168 -22.62 8.74 -17.90
C MET A 168 -22.31 10.22 -18.15
N PHE A 169 -22.01 10.98 -17.12
CA PHE A 169 -21.67 12.41 -17.25
C PHE A 169 -20.33 12.62 -17.95
N ILE A 170 -19.31 11.82 -17.62
CA ILE A 170 -18.02 11.82 -18.30
C ILE A 170 -18.21 11.49 -19.78
N ALA A 171 -18.98 10.43 -20.10
CA ALA A 171 -19.25 10.06 -21.49
C ALA A 171 -19.94 11.19 -22.28
N MET A 172 -20.90 11.90 -21.69
CA MET A 172 -21.53 13.06 -22.32
C MET A 172 -20.57 14.26 -22.49
N ALA A 173 -19.65 14.44 -21.54
CA ALA A 173 -18.64 15.49 -21.63
C ALA A 173 -17.59 15.19 -22.72
N LEU A 174 -17.14 13.92 -22.83
CA LEU A 174 -16.24 13.45 -23.87
C LEU A 174 -16.80 13.70 -25.26
N GLU A 175 -18.07 13.35 -25.50
CA GLU A 175 -18.74 13.57 -26.79
C GLU A 175 -18.93 15.05 -27.18
N LYS A 176 -18.83 15.96 -26.20
CA LYS A 176 -18.82 17.41 -26.47
C LYS A 176 -17.42 17.89 -26.86
N LYS A 177 -16.37 17.23 -26.36
CA LYS A 177 -14.98 17.68 -26.53
C LYS A 177 -14.28 17.01 -27.71
N TYR A 178 -14.57 15.73 -27.97
CA TYR A 178 -13.87 14.90 -28.94
C TYR A 178 -14.82 14.38 -30.03
N SER A 179 -14.30 14.16 -31.22
CA SER A 179 -15.06 13.55 -32.32
C SER A 179 -15.30 12.07 -32.07
N LYS A 180 -16.25 11.49 -32.80
CA LYS A 180 -16.51 10.04 -32.77
C LYS A 180 -15.29 9.19 -33.14
N ASN A 181 -14.48 9.68 -34.07
CA ASN A 181 -13.25 9.02 -34.49
C ASN A 181 -12.19 9.10 -33.40
N ASP A 182 -12.01 10.27 -32.75
CA ASP A 182 -11.11 10.39 -31.59
C ASP A 182 -11.56 9.45 -30.45
N ILE A 183 -12.86 9.38 -30.14
CA ILE A 183 -13.39 8.49 -29.10
C ILE A 183 -13.16 7.02 -29.42
N MET A 184 -13.31 6.61 -30.67
CA MET A 184 -13.05 5.25 -31.11
C MET A 184 -11.56 4.91 -31.05
N GLU A 185 -10.69 5.84 -31.48
CA GLU A 185 -9.24 5.74 -31.35
C GLU A 185 -8.84 5.53 -29.91
N PHE A 186 -9.28 6.42 -29.00
CA PHE A 186 -8.99 6.32 -27.58
C PHE A 186 -9.50 5.01 -26.98
N TYR A 187 -10.71 4.59 -27.34
CA TYR A 187 -11.29 3.36 -26.84
C TYR A 187 -10.48 2.12 -27.25
N LEU A 188 -10.16 2.01 -28.53
CA LEU A 188 -9.44 0.87 -29.06
C LEU A 188 -8.00 0.75 -28.56
N ASN A 189 -7.38 1.88 -28.24
CA ASN A 189 -6.05 1.89 -27.64
C ASN A 189 -6.03 1.66 -26.11
N ASN A 190 -7.20 1.72 -25.41
CA ASN A 190 -7.27 1.61 -23.96
C ASN A 190 -8.16 0.48 -23.44
N VAL A 191 -8.79 -0.28 -24.33
CA VAL A 191 -9.65 -1.39 -23.92
C VAL A 191 -8.81 -2.63 -23.58
N TYR A 192 -9.23 -3.35 -22.54
CA TYR A 192 -8.53 -4.54 -22.04
C TYR A 192 -8.94 -5.80 -22.79
N PHE A 193 -7.96 -6.52 -23.32
CA PHE A 193 -8.11 -7.74 -24.11
C PHE A 193 -7.69 -9.03 -23.38
N MET A 194 -7.66 -9.06 -22.05
CA MET A 194 -7.18 -10.17 -21.22
C MET A 194 -5.65 -10.37 -21.29
N ASN A 195 -5.11 -11.18 -20.39
CA ASN A 195 -3.69 -11.59 -20.34
C ASN A 195 -2.68 -10.42 -20.38
N GLY A 196 -3.04 -9.28 -19.77
CA GLY A 196 -2.19 -8.08 -19.70
C GLY A 196 -2.25 -7.17 -20.92
N TYR A 197 -2.95 -7.54 -22.01
CA TYR A 197 -2.99 -6.74 -23.23
C TYR A 197 -4.04 -5.64 -23.16
N TYR A 198 -3.60 -4.38 -23.27
CA TYR A 198 -4.44 -3.19 -23.38
C TYR A 198 -4.20 -2.54 -24.74
N GLY A 199 -5.28 -2.26 -25.47
CA GLY A 199 -5.23 -1.76 -26.84
C GLY A 199 -5.15 -2.87 -27.89
N ILE A 200 -5.60 -2.52 -29.08
CA ILE A 200 -5.76 -3.49 -30.19
C ILE A 200 -4.42 -4.00 -30.72
N GLN A 201 -3.41 -3.13 -30.79
CA GLN A 201 -2.09 -3.52 -31.31
C GLN A 201 -1.39 -4.48 -30.33
N ALA A 202 -1.42 -4.16 -29.04
CA ALA A 202 -0.87 -5.05 -28.02
C ALA A 202 -1.56 -6.42 -28.02
N ALA A 203 -2.88 -6.46 -28.22
CA ALA A 203 -3.61 -7.71 -28.34
C ALA A 203 -3.25 -8.47 -29.63
N CYS A 204 -3.03 -7.77 -30.73
CA CYS A 204 -2.58 -8.34 -31.99
C CYS A 204 -1.22 -9.01 -31.88
N HIS A 205 -0.23 -8.28 -31.34
CA HIS A 205 1.11 -8.81 -31.08
C HIS A 205 1.06 -9.97 -30.08
N GLY A 206 0.29 -9.81 -29.00
CA GLY A 206 0.24 -10.81 -27.93
C GLY A 206 -0.42 -12.13 -28.29
N TYR A 207 -1.43 -12.13 -29.15
CA TYR A 207 -2.16 -13.35 -29.51
C TYR A 207 -1.79 -13.91 -30.86
N PHE A 208 -1.33 -13.08 -31.81
CA PHE A 208 -1.07 -13.49 -33.17
C PHE A 208 0.35 -13.17 -33.64
N ASN A 209 1.15 -12.44 -32.87
CA ASN A 209 2.51 -12.02 -33.21
C ASN A 209 2.61 -11.38 -34.60
N CYS A 210 1.68 -10.47 -34.91
CA CYS A 210 1.58 -9.79 -36.21
C CYS A 210 1.13 -8.35 -36.05
N GLU A 211 1.24 -7.55 -37.11
CA GLU A 211 0.72 -6.19 -37.16
C GLU A 211 -0.81 -6.19 -37.32
N LEU A 212 -1.45 -5.10 -36.87
CA LEU A 212 -2.90 -4.95 -36.91
C LEU A 212 -3.46 -5.04 -38.33
N SER A 213 -2.70 -4.58 -39.35
CA SER A 213 -3.03 -4.66 -40.78
C SER A 213 -3.08 -6.07 -41.33
N ASP A 214 -2.41 -7.02 -40.69
CA ASP A 214 -2.23 -8.40 -41.16
C ASP A 214 -3.34 -9.32 -40.65
N LEU A 215 -4.18 -8.83 -39.71
CA LEU A 215 -5.30 -9.60 -39.18
C LEU A 215 -6.40 -9.78 -40.23
N ASP A 216 -6.80 -11.02 -40.45
CA ASP A 216 -7.99 -11.34 -41.21
C ASP A 216 -9.29 -10.99 -40.45
N LEU A 217 -10.43 -11.18 -41.15
CA LEU A 217 -11.75 -10.86 -40.61
C LEU A 217 -12.12 -11.74 -39.39
N SER A 218 -11.71 -12.99 -39.39
CA SER A 218 -11.98 -13.95 -38.33
C SER A 218 -11.21 -13.61 -37.08
N GLN A 219 -9.91 -13.35 -37.19
CA GLN A 219 -9.03 -12.94 -36.13
C GLN A 219 -9.47 -11.59 -35.53
N THR A 220 -9.80 -10.61 -36.39
CA THR A 220 -10.36 -9.31 -35.99
C THR A 220 -11.63 -9.49 -35.14
N ALA A 221 -12.58 -10.31 -35.59
CA ALA A 221 -13.82 -10.57 -34.86
C ALA A 221 -13.56 -11.36 -33.55
N PHE A 222 -12.54 -12.22 -33.54
CA PHE A 222 -12.11 -12.97 -32.36
C PHE A 222 -11.58 -12.05 -31.26
N LEU A 223 -10.67 -11.12 -31.59
CA LEU A 223 -10.20 -10.12 -30.65
C LEU A 223 -11.34 -9.24 -30.14
N CYS A 224 -12.22 -8.76 -31.01
CA CYS A 224 -13.38 -7.94 -30.62
C CYS A 224 -14.39 -8.67 -29.70
N ALA A 225 -14.28 -9.99 -29.55
CA ALA A 225 -15.11 -10.75 -28.62
C ALA A 225 -14.69 -10.57 -27.14
N ILE A 226 -13.43 -10.27 -26.85
CA ILE A 226 -12.83 -10.32 -25.52
C ILE A 226 -13.32 -9.20 -24.58
N PRO A 227 -13.37 -7.90 -24.95
CA PRO A 227 -13.56 -6.77 -24.04
C PRO A 227 -14.86 -6.78 -23.20
N ASN A 228 -15.88 -7.47 -23.65
CA ASN A 228 -17.18 -7.53 -22.96
C ASN A 228 -17.09 -8.17 -21.55
N SER A 229 -16.34 -9.25 -21.44
CA SER A 229 -16.07 -9.98 -20.19
C SER A 229 -14.75 -10.73 -20.35
N PRO A 230 -13.61 -10.06 -20.16
CA PRO A 230 -12.30 -10.62 -20.55
C PRO A 230 -12.01 -11.99 -19.95
N THR A 231 -12.29 -12.20 -18.66
CA THR A 231 -12.12 -13.51 -18.01
C THR A 231 -13.00 -14.60 -18.61
N TYR A 232 -14.25 -14.29 -18.99
CA TYR A 232 -15.16 -15.26 -19.57
C TYR A 232 -14.82 -15.58 -21.03
N TYR A 233 -14.31 -14.57 -21.76
CA TYR A 233 -13.88 -14.69 -23.16
C TYR A 233 -12.35 -14.72 -23.27
N ASP A 234 -11.69 -15.35 -22.30
CA ASP A 234 -10.23 -15.54 -22.32
C ASP A 234 -9.84 -16.42 -23.53
N PRO A 235 -9.05 -15.91 -24.49
CA PRO A 235 -8.71 -16.63 -25.70
C PRO A 235 -7.81 -17.86 -25.45
N ILE A 236 -7.14 -17.92 -24.31
CA ILE A 236 -6.26 -19.03 -23.92
C ILE A 236 -7.07 -20.09 -23.17
N ASN A 237 -7.70 -19.69 -22.06
CA ASN A 237 -8.35 -20.61 -21.13
C ASN A 237 -9.81 -20.93 -21.51
N ASN A 238 -10.49 -20.07 -22.29
CA ASN A 238 -11.91 -20.17 -22.63
C ASN A 238 -12.15 -19.90 -24.13
N LYS A 239 -11.29 -20.41 -25.00
CA LYS A 239 -11.32 -20.20 -26.47
C LYS A 239 -12.68 -20.43 -27.09
N ASP A 240 -13.41 -21.47 -26.68
CA ASP A 240 -14.73 -21.80 -27.22
C ASP A 240 -15.79 -20.73 -26.97
N HIS A 241 -15.71 -20.06 -25.81
CA HIS A 241 -16.59 -18.93 -25.50
C HIS A 241 -16.28 -17.76 -26.42
N THR A 242 -15.00 -17.49 -26.66
CA THR A 242 -14.52 -16.43 -27.54
C THR A 242 -14.94 -16.70 -28.98
N LEU A 243 -14.79 -17.93 -29.48
CA LEU A 243 -15.26 -18.36 -30.77
C LEU A 243 -16.78 -18.21 -30.95
N THR A 244 -17.55 -18.58 -29.92
CA THR A 244 -19.01 -18.41 -29.95
C THR A 244 -19.38 -16.93 -30.11
N ARG A 245 -18.69 -16.01 -29.42
CA ARG A 245 -18.93 -14.57 -29.53
C ARG A 245 -18.39 -14.00 -30.87
N ARG A 246 -17.25 -14.48 -31.37
CA ARG A 246 -16.75 -14.19 -32.72
C ARG A 246 -17.82 -14.47 -33.77
N ASN A 247 -18.42 -15.64 -33.70
CA ASN A 247 -19.46 -16.05 -34.65
C ASN A 247 -20.71 -15.14 -34.57
N LEU A 248 -21.04 -14.65 -33.37
CA LEU A 248 -22.10 -13.66 -33.20
C LEU A 248 -21.75 -12.30 -33.83
N ILE A 249 -20.50 -11.85 -33.71
CA ILE A 249 -19.99 -10.62 -34.34
C ILE A 249 -20.10 -10.73 -35.86
N LEU A 250 -19.56 -11.80 -36.43
CA LEU A 250 -19.61 -12.05 -37.87
C LEU A 250 -21.06 -12.10 -38.40
N LYS A 251 -21.96 -12.74 -37.64
CA LYS A 251 -23.38 -12.75 -37.97
C LYS A 251 -23.99 -11.35 -37.97
N ASN A 252 -23.69 -10.55 -36.97
CA ASN A 252 -24.16 -9.16 -36.84
C ASN A 252 -23.65 -8.31 -38.04
N LEU A 253 -22.38 -8.45 -38.41
CA LEU A 253 -21.80 -7.73 -39.56
C LEU A 253 -22.49 -8.06 -40.85
N LYS A 254 -22.81 -9.34 -41.08
CA LYS A 254 -23.58 -9.76 -42.25
C LYS A 254 -25.00 -9.19 -42.22
N GLU A 255 -25.71 -9.27 -41.09
CA GLU A 255 -27.05 -8.70 -40.91
C GLU A 255 -27.09 -7.19 -41.14
N ASP A 256 -26.03 -6.49 -40.71
CA ASP A 256 -25.85 -5.04 -40.88
C ASP A 256 -25.30 -4.66 -42.27
N GLY A 257 -25.09 -5.65 -43.19
CA GLY A 257 -24.62 -5.46 -44.59
C GLY A 257 -23.18 -4.94 -44.67
N LYS A 258 -22.35 -5.20 -43.64
CA LYS A 258 -20.95 -4.81 -43.59
C LYS A 258 -20.01 -5.81 -44.23
N ILE A 259 -20.42 -7.05 -44.31
CA ILE A 259 -19.73 -8.15 -45.01
C ILE A 259 -20.72 -8.92 -45.88
N THR A 260 -20.21 -9.56 -46.89
CA THR A 260 -20.99 -10.41 -47.80
C THR A 260 -21.27 -11.78 -47.19
N GLN A 261 -22.17 -12.56 -47.81
CA GLN A 261 -22.42 -13.95 -47.39
C GLN A 261 -21.17 -14.81 -47.53
N GLN A 262 -20.39 -14.60 -48.61
CA GLN A 262 -19.16 -15.36 -48.87
C GLN A 262 -18.08 -15.07 -47.84
N GLU A 263 -17.86 -13.80 -47.47
CA GLU A 263 -16.90 -13.39 -46.39
C GLU A 263 -17.33 -13.95 -45.02
N TYR A 264 -18.64 -13.96 -44.74
CA TYR A 264 -19.17 -14.57 -43.52
C TYR A 264 -18.89 -16.06 -43.45
N GLU A 265 -19.16 -16.81 -44.56
CA GLU A 265 -18.93 -18.26 -44.62
C GLU A 265 -17.44 -18.61 -44.53
N ALA A 266 -16.57 -17.83 -45.11
CA ALA A 266 -15.13 -18.00 -45.01
C ALA A 266 -14.67 -17.79 -43.53
N ALA A 267 -15.00 -16.64 -42.95
CA ALA A 267 -14.54 -16.28 -41.64
C ALA A 267 -15.09 -17.15 -40.49
N ILE A 268 -16.32 -17.68 -40.59
CA ILE A 268 -16.91 -18.55 -39.57
C ILE A 268 -16.29 -19.95 -39.54
N ASN A 269 -15.83 -20.44 -40.70
CA ASN A 269 -15.21 -21.76 -40.85
C ASN A 269 -13.68 -21.72 -40.63
N GLU A 270 -13.11 -20.55 -40.49
CA GLU A 270 -11.70 -20.38 -40.27
C GLU A 270 -11.29 -20.79 -38.84
N GLU A 271 -10.23 -21.58 -38.73
CA GLU A 271 -9.66 -22.02 -37.47
C GLU A 271 -8.74 -20.93 -36.91
N ILE A 272 -9.01 -20.48 -35.68
CA ILE A 272 -8.15 -19.54 -34.99
C ILE A 272 -6.98 -20.30 -34.39
N THR A 273 -5.77 -20.01 -34.81
CA THR A 273 -4.53 -20.48 -34.20
C THR A 273 -3.84 -19.30 -33.52
N LEU A 274 -3.61 -19.41 -32.21
CA LEU A 274 -2.84 -18.40 -31.47
C LEU A 274 -1.35 -18.64 -31.78
N ASN A 275 -0.64 -17.55 -32.06
CA ASN A 275 0.81 -17.51 -32.26
C ASN A 275 1.39 -16.53 -31.26
N MET A 276 1.40 -16.92 -29.98
CA MET A 276 1.89 -16.05 -28.92
C MET A 276 3.41 -15.99 -28.94
N PRO A 277 4.04 -14.79 -28.80
CA PRO A 277 5.48 -14.71 -28.59
C PRO A 277 5.85 -15.50 -27.35
N GLU A 278 7.06 -16.07 -27.32
CA GLU A 278 7.60 -16.67 -26.10
C GLU A 278 7.55 -15.61 -25.00
N LYS A 279 6.98 -15.99 -23.86
CA LYS A 279 6.98 -15.10 -22.69
C LYS A 279 8.43 -14.84 -22.32
N ASP A 280 8.79 -13.57 -22.30
CA ASP A 280 10.00 -13.16 -21.63
C ASP A 280 9.76 -13.27 -20.12
N ASP A 281 10.01 -14.44 -19.55
CA ASP A 281 9.89 -14.71 -18.12
C ASP A 281 10.99 -14.00 -17.28
N THR A 282 11.78 -13.10 -17.92
CA THR A 282 12.92 -12.43 -17.31
C THR A 282 12.57 -11.22 -16.46
N VAL A 283 11.33 -10.72 -16.51
CA VAL A 283 10.91 -9.64 -15.59
C VAL A 283 10.59 -10.23 -14.22
N LYS A 284 11.62 -10.52 -13.48
CA LYS A 284 11.52 -10.84 -12.06
C LYS A 284 11.48 -9.52 -11.29
N TYR A 285 10.30 -9.13 -10.76
CA TYR A 285 10.26 -8.09 -9.73
C TYR A 285 11.07 -8.57 -8.54
N ASN A 286 12.14 -7.88 -8.25
CA ASN A 286 12.95 -8.15 -7.09
C ASN A 286 12.39 -7.41 -5.86
N TYR A 287 13.05 -7.56 -4.72
CA TYR A 287 12.62 -6.88 -3.48
C TYR A 287 12.76 -5.36 -3.57
N VAL A 288 13.72 -4.86 -4.36
CA VAL A 288 13.91 -3.43 -4.63
C VAL A 288 12.71 -2.87 -5.37
N ASP A 289 12.29 -3.51 -6.47
CA ASP A 289 11.13 -3.07 -7.26
C ASP A 289 9.89 -2.96 -6.39
N THR A 290 9.61 -4.00 -5.61
CA THR A 290 8.43 -4.05 -4.74
C THR A 290 8.41 -2.89 -3.76
N TYR A 291 9.56 -2.57 -3.13
CA TYR A 291 9.66 -1.49 -2.18
C TYR A 291 9.67 -0.12 -2.85
N ALA A 292 10.44 0.05 -3.93
CA ALA A 292 10.54 1.32 -4.64
C ALA A 292 9.19 1.75 -5.25
N TYR A 293 8.42 0.82 -5.84
CA TYR A 293 7.07 1.14 -6.34
C TYR A 293 6.09 1.47 -5.21
N TYR A 294 6.19 0.81 -4.06
CA TYR A 294 5.43 1.19 -2.87
C TYR A 294 5.76 2.62 -2.44
N CYS A 295 7.04 2.96 -2.30
CA CYS A 295 7.48 4.30 -1.90
C CYS A 295 7.11 5.36 -2.95
N ALA A 296 7.29 5.07 -4.26
CA ALA A 296 6.94 5.98 -5.34
C ALA A 296 5.42 6.27 -5.39
N THR A 297 4.59 5.24 -5.17
CA THR A 297 3.14 5.43 -5.09
C THR A 297 2.78 6.37 -3.94
N ARG A 298 3.39 6.19 -2.76
CA ARG A 298 3.16 7.06 -1.60
C ARG A 298 3.68 8.48 -1.83
N ALA A 299 4.82 8.64 -2.48
CA ALA A 299 5.35 9.95 -2.87
C ALA A 299 4.39 10.71 -3.81
N LEU A 300 3.78 10.01 -4.78
CA LEU A 300 2.74 10.58 -5.62
C LEU A 300 1.47 10.92 -4.83
N MET A 301 1.08 10.11 -3.84
CA MET A 301 -0.04 10.43 -2.95
C MET A 301 0.21 11.72 -2.14
N GLU A 302 1.42 11.90 -1.60
CA GLU A 302 1.82 13.14 -0.92
C GLU A 302 1.74 14.35 -1.85
N ASN A 303 2.23 14.20 -3.08
CA ASN A 303 2.16 15.25 -4.10
C ASN A 303 0.72 15.62 -4.47
N GLU A 304 -0.21 14.67 -4.45
CA GLU A 304 -1.66 14.90 -4.61
C GLU A 304 -2.32 15.45 -3.33
N GLY A 305 -1.54 15.65 -2.25
CA GLY A 305 -2.00 16.26 -1.00
C GLY A 305 -2.58 15.27 0.02
N PHE A 306 -2.39 13.97 -0.17
CA PHE A 306 -2.79 12.96 0.80
C PHE A 306 -1.92 13.05 2.07
N LYS A 307 -2.56 12.91 3.24
CA LYS A 307 -1.86 12.95 4.52
C LYS A 307 -1.93 11.57 5.16
N PHE A 308 -0.77 10.97 5.38
CA PHE A 308 -0.69 9.68 6.05
C PHE A 308 -1.02 9.81 7.53
N LYS A 309 -1.80 8.86 8.02
CA LYS A 309 -2.19 8.71 9.42
C LYS A 309 -2.05 7.24 9.80
N TYR A 310 -1.49 6.97 10.98
CA TYR A 310 -1.17 5.59 11.42
C TYR A 310 -2.00 5.15 12.62
N TYR A 311 -2.67 6.09 13.32
CA TYR A 311 -3.48 5.80 14.50
C TYR A 311 -4.77 6.59 14.45
N PHE A 312 -5.86 5.96 14.91
CA PHE A 312 -7.22 6.48 14.81
C PHE A 312 -7.89 6.53 16.17
N ASP A 313 -8.77 7.51 16.36
CA ASP A 313 -9.52 7.66 17.60
C ASP A 313 -10.75 6.72 17.65
N SER A 314 -11.17 6.17 16.50
CA SER A 314 -12.30 5.24 16.38
C SER A 314 -12.20 4.35 15.15
N ASP A 315 -12.85 3.17 15.21
CA ASP A 315 -12.97 2.22 14.09
C ASP A 315 -13.67 2.84 12.86
N ASP A 316 -14.54 3.82 13.06
CA ASP A 316 -15.25 4.48 11.94
C ASP A 316 -14.32 5.45 11.21
N GLU A 317 -13.48 6.17 11.95
CA GLU A 317 -12.43 7.03 11.36
C GLU A 317 -11.39 6.20 10.59
N GLU A 318 -10.95 5.07 11.14
CA GLU A 318 -10.04 4.13 10.48
C GLU A 318 -10.61 3.64 9.15
N LYS A 319 -11.87 3.18 9.13
CA LYS A 319 -12.54 2.72 7.91
C LYS A 319 -12.69 3.81 6.85
N GLU A 320 -12.97 5.06 7.27
CA GLU A 320 -13.06 6.18 6.33
C GLU A 320 -11.70 6.53 5.75
N TYR A 321 -10.65 6.49 6.59
CA TYR A 321 -9.26 6.68 6.15
C TYR A 321 -8.83 5.58 5.19
N ASP A 322 -9.05 4.29 5.51
CA ASP A 322 -8.69 3.15 4.67
C ASP A 322 -9.34 3.25 3.30
N ALA A 323 -10.63 3.59 3.25
CA ALA A 323 -11.33 3.78 1.98
C ALA A 323 -10.72 4.91 1.14
N SER A 324 -10.31 6.02 1.79
CA SER A 324 -9.65 7.15 1.12
C SER A 324 -8.21 6.80 0.70
N TYR A 325 -7.50 6.03 1.54
CA TYR A 325 -6.15 5.53 1.23
C TYR A 325 -6.18 4.61 0.01
N ASP A 326 -7.07 3.62 -0.01
CA ASP A 326 -7.20 2.66 -1.11
C ASP A 326 -7.54 3.33 -2.43
N GLU A 327 -8.44 4.33 -2.40
CA GLU A 327 -8.80 5.10 -3.58
C GLU A 327 -7.61 5.89 -4.12
N MET A 328 -6.89 6.61 -3.25
CA MET A 328 -5.74 7.43 -3.63
C MET A 328 -4.55 6.56 -4.03
N TYR A 329 -4.28 5.48 -3.30
CA TYR A 329 -3.21 4.53 -3.63
C TYR A 329 -3.43 3.91 -5.02
N SER A 330 -4.64 3.41 -5.29
CA SER A 330 -4.99 2.84 -6.60
C SER A 330 -4.88 3.87 -7.73
N TYR A 331 -5.25 5.12 -7.47
CA TYR A 331 -5.12 6.22 -8.43
C TYR A 331 -3.64 6.51 -8.74
N CYS A 332 -2.82 6.71 -7.71
CA CYS A 332 -1.40 7.01 -7.87
C CYS A 332 -0.61 5.82 -8.44
N GLN A 333 -0.93 4.59 -8.02
CA GLN A 333 -0.35 3.39 -8.59
C GLN A 333 -0.64 3.27 -10.09
N LYS A 334 -1.89 3.57 -10.51
CA LYS A 334 -2.22 3.59 -11.93
C LYS A 334 -1.38 4.63 -12.68
N LYS A 335 -1.21 5.84 -12.14
CA LYS A 335 -0.33 6.87 -12.72
C LYS A 335 1.10 6.36 -12.84
N LEU A 336 1.61 5.73 -11.77
CA LEU A 336 2.96 5.15 -11.76
C LEU A 336 3.18 4.17 -12.93
N TYR A 337 2.17 3.36 -13.25
CA TYR A 337 2.24 2.39 -14.34
C TYR A 337 1.88 2.96 -15.71
N SER A 338 1.41 4.22 -15.81
CA SER A 338 0.86 4.74 -17.06
C SER A 338 1.51 6.03 -17.57
N ASP A 339 2.14 6.82 -16.71
CA ASP A 339 2.50 8.19 -17.06
C ASP A 339 3.97 8.36 -17.45
N GLY A 340 4.78 7.29 -17.37
CA GLY A 340 6.17 7.28 -17.83
C GLY A 340 7.10 8.11 -16.96
N TYR A 341 7.02 7.90 -15.64
CA TYR A 341 7.89 8.57 -14.70
C TYR A 341 9.32 8.01 -14.72
N LYS A 342 10.29 8.86 -14.48
CA LYS A 342 11.65 8.48 -14.09
C LYS A 342 11.75 8.62 -12.58
N ILE A 343 12.03 7.53 -11.91
CA ILE A 343 12.02 7.44 -10.45
C ILE A 343 13.44 7.19 -9.97
N TYR A 344 14.04 8.19 -9.37
CA TYR A 344 15.39 8.13 -8.84
C TYR A 344 15.34 7.70 -7.38
N THR A 345 16.09 6.64 -7.06
CA THR A 345 16.14 6.05 -5.72
C THR A 345 17.48 6.28 -5.04
N SER A 346 17.53 6.01 -3.74
CA SER A 346 18.73 5.92 -2.92
C SER A 346 19.34 4.51 -2.91
N ILE A 347 18.71 3.56 -3.58
CA ILE A 347 19.19 2.18 -3.63
C ILE A 347 20.57 2.12 -4.30
N ASP A 348 21.50 1.47 -3.63
CA ASP A 348 22.82 1.09 -4.18
C ASP A 348 22.76 -0.39 -4.56
N LEU A 349 22.85 -0.69 -5.87
CA LEU A 349 22.74 -2.06 -6.38
C LEU A 349 23.89 -2.96 -5.90
N THR A 350 25.06 -2.40 -5.62
CA THR A 350 26.20 -3.16 -5.06
C THR A 350 25.90 -3.55 -3.62
N MET A 351 25.47 -2.60 -2.78
CA MET A 351 25.08 -2.87 -1.40
C MET A 351 23.85 -3.82 -1.32
N GLN A 352 22.91 -3.67 -2.24
CA GLN A 352 21.76 -4.56 -2.38
C GLN A 352 22.17 -6.01 -2.63
N GLN A 353 23.10 -6.24 -3.58
CA GLN A 353 23.59 -7.57 -3.89
C GLN A 353 24.41 -8.16 -2.73
N GLN A 354 25.25 -7.36 -2.09
CA GLN A 354 26.03 -7.78 -0.92
C GLN A 354 25.12 -8.21 0.25
N LEU A 355 23.98 -7.51 0.45
CA LEU A 355 23.02 -7.89 1.46
C LEU A 355 22.31 -9.21 1.13
N GLN A 356 21.90 -9.39 -0.12
CA GLN A 356 21.30 -10.63 -0.61
C GLN A 356 22.27 -11.80 -0.47
N ASP A 357 23.51 -11.64 -0.92
CA ASP A 357 24.54 -12.68 -0.83
C ASP A 357 24.86 -13.06 0.62
N SER A 358 24.89 -12.08 1.53
CA SER A 358 25.13 -12.33 2.95
C SER A 358 24.02 -13.18 3.57
N ILE A 359 22.77 -12.98 3.16
CA ILE A 359 21.62 -13.80 3.58
C ILE A 359 21.75 -15.23 3.01
N ASP A 360 21.94 -15.33 1.70
CA ASP A 360 21.91 -16.62 1.00
C ASP A 360 23.08 -17.53 1.41
N LEU A 361 24.27 -16.96 1.57
CA LEU A 361 25.47 -17.69 2.04
C LEU A 361 25.31 -18.19 3.48
N THR A 362 24.80 -17.33 4.37
CA THR A 362 24.63 -17.71 5.79
C THR A 362 23.55 -18.80 5.96
N LEU A 363 22.54 -18.82 5.12
CA LEU A 363 21.42 -19.76 5.20
C LEU A 363 21.54 -20.93 4.19
N LEU A 364 22.69 -21.11 3.54
CA LEU A 364 22.89 -22.09 2.48
C LEU A 364 22.56 -23.53 2.88
N ASP A 365 22.85 -23.91 4.13
CA ASP A 365 22.61 -25.25 4.64
C ASP A 365 21.11 -25.56 4.88
N PHE A 366 20.22 -24.56 4.83
CA PHE A 366 18.79 -24.73 5.01
C PHE A 366 18.09 -24.86 3.67
N THR A 367 17.89 -26.09 3.23
CA THR A 367 17.37 -26.41 1.87
C THR A 367 15.89 -26.83 1.87
N ASP A 368 15.27 -26.93 3.03
CA ASP A 368 13.85 -27.32 3.13
C ASP A 368 12.96 -26.26 2.46
N THR A 369 12.03 -26.72 1.60
CA THR A 369 11.08 -25.87 0.89
C THR A 369 9.63 -26.21 1.26
N THR A 370 8.74 -25.30 0.98
CA THR A 370 7.29 -25.49 0.95
C THR A 370 6.86 -26.15 -0.36
N ASP A 371 5.57 -26.50 -0.49
CA ASP A 371 5.05 -27.20 -1.68
C ASP A 371 5.17 -26.36 -2.97
N ASP A 372 5.25 -25.03 -2.86
CA ASP A 372 5.43 -24.09 -3.97
C ASP A 372 6.91 -23.79 -4.30
N GLY A 373 7.85 -24.50 -3.65
CA GLY A 373 9.29 -24.33 -3.88
C GLY A 373 9.95 -23.21 -3.09
N THR A 374 9.19 -22.45 -2.27
CA THR A 374 9.74 -21.39 -1.41
C THR A 374 10.53 -21.99 -0.25
N PHE A 375 11.73 -21.49 0.07
CA PHE A 375 12.46 -21.91 1.27
C PHE A 375 11.65 -21.69 2.54
N LYS A 376 11.61 -22.68 3.42
CA LYS A 376 10.90 -22.58 4.71
C LYS A 376 11.55 -21.58 5.65
N LEU A 377 12.89 -21.66 5.79
CA LEU A 377 13.64 -20.67 6.54
C LEU A 377 13.93 -19.48 5.66
N GLN A 378 13.48 -18.33 6.12
CA GLN A 378 13.58 -17.05 5.44
C GLN A 378 14.40 -16.05 6.26
N SER A 379 14.79 -14.96 5.62
CA SER A 379 15.38 -13.79 6.26
C SER A 379 14.84 -12.54 5.59
N ALA A 380 14.87 -11.44 6.32
CA ALA A 380 14.65 -10.12 5.77
C ALA A 380 15.62 -9.13 6.40
N ALA A 381 16.04 -8.13 5.63
CA ALA A 381 16.96 -7.12 6.12
C ALA A 381 16.71 -5.78 5.43
N THR A 382 16.98 -4.69 6.18
CA THR A 382 16.89 -3.32 5.68
C THR A 382 18.12 -2.56 6.14
N CYS A 383 18.78 -1.85 5.21
CA CYS A 383 19.90 -0.97 5.47
C CYS A 383 19.53 0.48 5.18
N ILE A 384 19.83 1.37 6.11
CA ILE A 384 19.57 2.81 6.05
C ILE A 384 20.90 3.56 6.13
N ASP A 385 21.08 4.54 5.27
CA ASP A 385 22.14 5.54 5.35
C ASP A 385 21.81 6.53 6.49
N ASN A 386 22.68 6.64 7.47
CA ASN A 386 22.41 7.43 8.67
C ASN A 386 22.47 8.94 8.43
N ASP A 387 23.21 9.40 7.42
CA ASP A 387 23.29 10.82 7.08
C ASP A 387 21.99 11.31 6.45
N THR A 388 21.36 10.49 5.60
CA THR A 388 20.16 10.85 4.85
C THR A 388 18.87 10.31 5.46
N GLY A 389 18.90 9.18 6.17
CA GLY A 389 17.73 8.43 6.63
C GLY A 389 17.05 7.63 5.51
N GLU A 390 17.69 7.54 4.34
CA GLU A 390 17.16 6.84 3.16
C GLU A 390 17.55 5.36 3.17
N VAL A 391 16.67 4.50 2.64
CA VAL A 391 16.93 3.08 2.49
C VAL A 391 17.85 2.86 1.28
N VAL A 392 19.04 2.29 1.52
CA VAL A 392 20.04 2.03 0.48
C VAL A 392 20.07 0.58 0.01
N ALA A 393 19.58 -0.35 0.85
CA ALA A 393 19.39 -1.76 0.48
C ALA A 393 18.24 -2.37 1.27
N ILE A 394 17.46 -3.25 0.61
CA ILE A 394 16.31 -3.92 1.23
C ILE A 394 16.11 -5.31 0.63
N VAL A 395 16.15 -6.35 1.46
CA VAL A 395 15.96 -7.74 1.07
C VAL A 395 14.80 -8.34 1.85
N GLY A 396 13.82 -8.84 1.13
CA GLY A 396 12.58 -9.40 1.71
C GLY A 396 12.54 -10.92 1.80
N GLY A 397 13.64 -11.61 1.45
CA GLY A 397 13.70 -13.07 1.50
C GLY A 397 14.98 -13.61 0.88
N ARG A 398 15.16 -14.91 0.96
CA ARG A 398 16.24 -15.62 0.26
C ARG A 398 16.01 -15.61 -1.25
N SER A 399 17.10 -15.66 -2.03
CA SER A 399 17.03 -15.88 -3.48
C SER A 399 16.35 -17.20 -3.78
N GLN A 400 15.34 -17.18 -4.61
CA GLN A 400 14.58 -18.35 -5.02
C GLN A 400 14.01 -18.12 -6.41
N ASP A 401 13.82 -19.20 -7.17
CA ASP A 401 13.17 -19.15 -8.49
C ASP A 401 11.64 -18.95 -8.33
N ALA A 402 11.25 -17.88 -7.64
CA ALA A 402 9.86 -17.54 -7.44
C ALA A 402 9.34 -16.66 -8.59
N VAL A 403 8.12 -16.97 -9.02
CA VAL A 403 7.37 -16.15 -9.98
C VAL A 403 7.10 -14.77 -9.38
N SER A 404 7.13 -13.74 -10.19
CA SER A 404 6.93 -12.32 -9.85
C SER A 404 5.92 -12.03 -8.74
N HIS A 405 6.16 -10.99 -7.93
CA HIS A 405 5.39 -10.55 -6.75
C HIS A 405 5.60 -11.40 -5.49
N THR A 406 6.83 -11.81 -5.21
CA THR A 406 7.19 -12.45 -3.95
C THR A 406 6.98 -11.49 -2.77
N LEU A 407 6.50 -12.02 -1.64
CA LEU A 407 6.35 -11.28 -0.39
C LEU A 407 7.67 -10.63 0.04
N ASN A 408 7.72 -9.31 0.08
CA ASN A 408 8.84 -8.57 0.65
C ASN A 408 8.68 -8.46 2.17
N ARG A 409 9.29 -9.40 2.89
CA ARG A 409 9.16 -9.51 4.35
C ARG A 409 9.77 -8.34 5.10
N ALA A 410 10.61 -7.55 4.43
CA ALA A 410 11.27 -6.43 5.09
C ALA A 410 10.29 -5.31 5.50
N PHE A 411 9.16 -5.16 4.80
CA PHE A 411 8.13 -4.17 5.15
C PHE A 411 6.69 -4.70 5.14
N GLN A 412 6.43 -5.86 4.51
CA GLN A 412 5.08 -6.44 4.44
C GLN A 412 4.84 -7.50 5.51
N SER A 413 5.88 -7.98 6.21
CA SER A 413 5.77 -8.99 7.26
C SER A 413 6.17 -8.40 8.62
N HIS A 414 5.35 -8.68 9.62
CA HIS A 414 5.56 -8.24 11.00
C HIS A 414 5.82 -9.44 11.89
N ARG A 415 6.91 -9.38 12.68
CA ARG A 415 7.39 -10.48 13.51
C ARG A 415 7.75 -9.96 14.90
N GLN A 416 7.62 -10.83 15.91
CA GLN A 416 8.00 -10.46 17.27
C GLN A 416 9.49 -10.15 17.37
N PRO A 417 9.89 -8.93 17.81
CA PRO A 417 11.29 -8.51 17.82
C PRO A 417 12.11 -9.15 18.96
N GLY A 418 11.46 -9.77 19.94
CA GLY A 418 12.13 -10.22 21.14
C GLY A 418 12.88 -9.07 21.82
N SER A 419 14.04 -9.37 22.43
CA SER A 419 14.83 -8.38 23.16
C SER A 419 15.44 -7.25 22.33
N SER A 420 15.33 -7.26 21.00
CA SER A 420 15.81 -6.13 20.18
C SER A 420 14.94 -4.87 20.33
N ILE A 421 13.74 -4.98 20.89
CA ILE A 421 12.87 -3.83 21.14
C ILE A 421 13.26 -3.04 22.40
N LYS A 422 14.00 -3.66 23.34
CA LYS A 422 14.32 -3.07 24.66
C LYS A 422 14.99 -1.69 24.60
N PRO A 423 15.96 -1.43 23.70
CA PRO A 423 16.54 -0.10 23.55
C PRO A 423 15.47 0.97 23.28
N LEU A 424 14.49 0.67 22.43
CA LEU A 424 13.54 1.65 21.91
C LEU A 424 12.44 2.02 22.91
N ILE A 425 11.90 1.05 23.64
CA ILE A 425 10.71 1.28 24.50
C ILE A 425 10.98 1.21 25.99
N VAL A 426 12.17 0.73 26.40
CA VAL A 426 12.52 0.57 27.81
C VAL A 426 13.66 1.49 28.21
N TYR A 427 14.85 1.26 27.66
CA TYR A 427 16.06 1.88 28.19
C TYR A 427 16.22 3.34 27.78
N THR A 428 16.07 3.70 26.50
CA THR A 428 16.16 5.10 26.07
C THR A 428 15.08 5.96 26.73
N PRO A 429 13.80 5.55 26.82
CA PRO A 429 12.80 6.27 27.60
C PRO A 429 13.11 6.37 29.09
N SER A 430 13.81 5.39 29.67
CA SER A 430 14.24 5.46 31.07
C SER A 430 15.34 6.49 31.26
N PHE A 431 16.27 6.63 30.32
CA PHE A 431 17.31 7.66 30.33
C PHE A 431 16.73 9.06 30.22
N GLU A 432 15.70 9.28 29.40
CA GLU A 432 14.98 10.55 29.36
C GLU A 432 14.30 10.94 30.68
N ARG A 433 14.03 9.97 31.54
CA ARG A 433 13.42 10.17 32.86
C ARG A 433 14.45 10.19 33.99
N GLY A 434 15.69 10.50 33.64
CA GLY A 434 16.78 10.76 34.62
C GLY A 434 17.55 9.53 35.07
N LYS A 435 17.25 8.33 34.53
CA LYS A 435 18.16 7.19 34.75
C LYS A 435 19.41 7.36 33.90
N THR A 436 20.50 6.72 34.33
CA THR A 436 21.79 6.74 33.62
C THR A 436 22.24 5.30 33.34
N PRO A 437 23.22 5.08 32.45
CA PRO A 437 23.83 3.77 32.26
C PRO A 437 24.31 3.11 33.60
N ASP A 438 24.69 3.91 34.59
CA ASP A 438 25.20 3.43 35.87
C ASP A 438 24.13 3.28 36.97
N THR A 439 22.89 3.65 36.69
CA THR A 439 21.75 3.41 37.59
C THR A 439 21.65 1.94 37.98
N ILE A 440 21.60 1.66 39.29
CA ILE A 440 21.51 0.30 39.81
C ILE A 440 20.05 -0.16 39.86
N VAL A 441 19.83 -1.37 39.34
CA VAL A 441 18.55 -2.09 39.39
C VAL A 441 18.81 -3.52 39.89
N ASN A 442 17.95 -4.05 40.74
CA ASN A 442 18.13 -5.39 41.28
C ASN A 442 17.59 -6.46 40.32
N ASP A 443 18.49 -7.28 39.77
CA ASP A 443 18.17 -8.44 38.93
C ASP A 443 17.87 -9.65 39.82
N HIS A 444 16.61 -9.90 40.08
CA HIS A 444 16.15 -11.00 40.93
C HIS A 444 14.89 -11.66 40.35
N LYS A 445 14.63 -12.89 40.80
CA LYS A 445 13.37 -13.59 40.47
C LYS A 445 12.25 -13.04 41.36
N PHE A 446 11.11 -12.75 40.76
CA PHE A 446 9.91 -12.28 41.46
C PHE A 446 8.65 -12.90 40.91
N ASP A 447 7.59 -12.97 41.74
CA ASP A 447 6.32 -13.58 41.36
C ASP A 447 5.65 -12.82 40.22
N GLY A 448 5.26 -13.52 39.18
CA GLY A 448 4.66 -12.93 37.96
C GLY A 448 5.67 -12.28 37.00
N GLY A 449 6.95 -12.23 37.35
CA GLY A 449 8.01 -11.71 36.50
C GLY A 449 8.57 -12.74 35.51
N PRO A 450 9.33 -12.28 34.52
CA PRO A 450 9.98 -13.15 33.55
C PRO A 450 11.21 -13.82 34.14
N SER A 451 11.65 -14.94 33.55
CA SER A 451 12.98 -15.49 33.79
C SER A 451 14.02 -14.87 32.86
N ASN A 452 15.24 -14.68 33.35
CA ASN A 452 16.38 -14.42 32.49
C ASN A 452 16.78 -15.66 31.68
N SER A 453 17.49 -15.47 30.60
CA SER A 453 18.04 -16.60 29.82
C SER A 453 18.92 -17.47 30.70
N GLY A 454 18.64 -18.77 30.75
CA GLY A 454 19.36 -19.73 31.61
C GLY A 454 19.01 -19.65 33.09
N ASP A 455 17.93 -18.96 33.48
CA ASP A 455 17.41 -18.79 34.85
C ASP A 455 18.49 -18.30 35.84
N SER A 456 19.36 -17.38 35.38
CA SER A 456 20.46 -16.79 36.11
C SER A 456 20.16 -15.35 36.54
N TYR A 457 20.48 -14.99 37.80
CA TYR A 457 20.20 -13.67 38.35
C TYR A 457 21.48 -13.12 39.02
N TYR A 458 21.72 -11.83 38.90
CA TYR A 458 22.98 -11.18 39.24
C TYR A 458 22.89 -10.23 40.47
N GLY A 459 21.68 -10.02 41.04
CA GLY A 459 21.48 -9.05 42.13
C GLY A 459 21.55 -7.62 41.63
N ASP A 460 22.18 -6.74 42.37
CA ASP A 460 22.33 -5.32 42.02
C ASP A 460 23.29 -5.14 40.86
N VAL A 461 22.75 -4.69 39.72
CA VAL A 461 23.48 -4.49 38.46
C VAL A 461 23.20 -3.10 37.91
N THR A 462 24.14 -2.57 37.12
CA THR A 462 23.89 -1.34 36.34
C THR A 462 22.97 -1.61 35.18
N ILE A 463 22.26 -0.59 34.70
CA ILE A 463 21.49 -0.67 33.45
C ILE A 463 22.39 -1.08 32.28
N ARG A 464 23.62 -0.54 32.19
CA ARG A 464 24.66 -0.94 31.22
C ARG A 464 24.85 -2.46 31.18
N PHE A 465 25.10 -3.06 32.35
CA PHE A 465 25.26 -4.52 32.45
C PHE A 465 23.99 -5.27 32.04
N ALA A 466 22.83 -4.77 32.44
CA ALA A 466 21.55 -5.39 32.10
C ALA A 466 21.29 -5.40 30.56
N VAL A 467 21.64 -4.32 29.87
CA VAL A 467 21.55 -4.25 28.41
C VAL A 467 22.57 -5.17 27.75
N GLN A 468 23.81 -5.16 28.21
CA GLN A 468 24.90 -6.01 27.72
C GLN A 468 24.55 -7.50 27.80
N LYS A 469 23.94 -7.93 28.90
CA LYS A 469 23.48 -9.32 29.16
C LYS A 469 22.05 -9.57 28.69
N SER A 470 21.34 -8.52 28.25
CA SER A 470 19.95 -8.60 27.81
C SER A 470 18.98 -9.14 28.87
N LEU A 471 19.17 -8.73 30.16
CA LEU A 471 18.38 -9.21 31.30
C LEU A 471 16.90 -8.88 31.11
N ASN A 472 16.05 -9.88 31.38
CA ASN A 472 14.60 -9.73 31.20
C ASN A 472 13.96 -9.06 32.42
N THR A 473 14.37 -9.44 33.60
CA THR A 473 13.83 -8.94 34.87
C THR A 473 14.03 -7.43 35.01
N VAL A 474 15.22 -6.93 34.66
CA VAL A 474 15.54 -5.50 34.69
C VAL A 474 14.73 -4.72 33.69
N ALA A 475 14.65 -5.23 32.43
CA ALA A 475 13.82 -4.59 31.40
C ALA A 475 12.33 -4.55 31.78
N TRP A 476 11.83 -5.62 32.37
CA TRP A 476 10.44 -5.69 32.84
C TRP A 476 10.16 -4.65 33.94
N GLN A 477 11.01 -4.58 34.97
CA GLN A 477 10.86 -3.63 36.09
C GLN A 477 10.89 -2.17 35.60
N LEU A 478 11.84 -1.83 34.73
CA LEU A 478 11.95 -0.47 34.16
C LEU A 478 10.74 -0.13 33.27
N TYR A 479 10.23 -1.08 32.53
CA TYR A 479 9.06 -0.85 31.68
C TYR A 479 7.76 -0.76 32.47
N ASP A 480 7.64 -1.51 33.54
CA ASP A 480 6.52 -1.41 34.48
C ASP A 480 6.49 -0.04 35.14
N GLU A 481 7.65 0.48 35.54
CA GLU A 481 7.83 1.85 36.08
C GLU A 481 7.45 2.91 35.03
N LEU A 482 7.86 2.75 33.76
CA LEU A 482 7.51 3.64 32.65
C LEU A 482 6.04 3.57 32.26
N THR A 483 5.41 2.46 32.45
CA THR A 483 4.13 1.99 31.92
C THR A 483 4.17 1.64 30.42
N PRO A 484 3.44 0.59 29.99
CA PRO A 484 3.36 0.20 28.59
C PRO A 484 2.86 1.33 27.68
N LYS A 485 1.96 2.18 28.18
CA LYS A 485 1.43 3.32 27.42
C LYS A 485 2.54 4.31 27.01
N VAL A 486 3.45 4.57 27.89
CA VAL A 486 4.58 5.51 27.63
C VAL A 486 5.58 4.87 26.67
N GLY A 487 6.00 3.63 26.93
CA GLY A 487 6.98 2.96 26.08
C GLY A 487 6.50 2.78 24.65
N LEU A 488 5.23 2.36 24.45
CA LEU A 488 4.65 2.18 23.12
C LEU A 488 4.40 3.50 22.39
N GLN A 489 4.28 4.63 23.10
CA GLN A 489 4.10 5.92 22.45
C GLN A 489 5.31 6.26 21.56
N TYR A 490 6.54 5.94 21.99
CA TYR A 490 7.73 6.16 21.16
C TYR A 490 7.68 5.42 19.83
N LEU A 491 7.20 4.17 19.79
CA LEU A 491 7.00 3.45 18.52
C LEU A 491 5.92 4.11 17.66
N LYS A 492 4.84 4.58 18.29
CA LYS A 492 3.76 5.29 17.56
C LYS A 492 4.26 6.59 16.96
N ASP A 493 5.10 7.33 17.67
CA ASP A 493 5.69 8.57 17.18
C ASP A 493 6.70 8.33 16.04
N MET A 494 7.26 7.10 15.96
CA MET A 494 8.07 6.60 14.84
C MET A 494 7.26 5.85 13.77
N ASN A 495 5.93 6.03 13.72
CA ASN A 495 5.05 5.49 12.69
C ASN A 495 5.02 3.94 12.57
N PHE A 496 5.27 3.21 13.65
CA PHE A 496 5.08 1.76 13.66
C PHE A 496 3.60 1.44 13.42
N THR A 497 3.31 0.58 12.46
CA THR A 497 1.96 0.43 11.91
C THR A 497 1.05 -0.52 12.69
N ASN A 498 1.61 -1.48 13.43
CA ASN A 498 0.86 -2.60 14.01
C ASN A 498 0.89 -2.66 15.54
N ILE A 499 0.83 -1.51 16.20
CA ILE A 499 0.70 -1.46 17.67
C ILE A 499 -0.79 -1.54 18.04
N VAL A 500 -1.20 -2.69 18.54
CA VAL A 500 -2.61 -2.98 18.86
C VAL A 500 -2.89 -2.88 20.36
N LYS A 501 -4.16 -2.89 20.74
CA LYS A 501 -4.61 -2.72 22.11
C LYS A 501 -4.03 -3.78 23.06
N ASP A 502 -3.86 -5.02 22.57
CA ASP A 502 -3.36 -6.13 23.36
C ASP A 502 -1.84 -6.07 23.62
N ASP A 503 -1.13 -5.13 23.00
CA ASP A 503 0.29 -4.87 23.22
C ASP A 503 0.55 -3.99 24.46
N TYR A 504 -0.48 -3.36 25.07
CA TYR A 504 -0.33 -2.50 26.24
C TYR A 504 -0.18 -3.30 27.55
N VAL A 505 0.78 -4.22 27.53
CA VAL A 505 1.12 -5.10 28.66
C VAL A 505 2.63 -5.10 28.92
N THR A 506 3.05 -5.43 30.15
CA THR A 506 4.49 -5.38 30.53
C THR A 506 5.32 -6.40 29.74
N ALA A 507 4.73 -7.48 29.26
CA ALA A 507 5.41 -8.48 28.41
C ALA A 507 5.97 -7.89 27.09
N THR A 508 5.42 -6.79 26.61
CA THR A 508 5.87 -6.08 25.40
C THR A 508 7.30 -5.54 25.55
N ALA A 509 7.75 -5.26 26.81
CA ALA A 509 9.15 -4.94 27.09
C ALA A 509 10.15 -5.98 26.57
N LEU A 510 9.71 -7.23 26.44
CA LEU A 510 10.52 -8.35 25.99
C LEU A 510 10.28 -8.72 24.52
N GLY A 511 9.49 -7.91 23.81
CA GLY A 511 9.14 -8.12 22.42
C GLY A 511 7.95 -9.04 22.18
N GLY A 512 7.11 -9.26 23.18
CA GLY A 512 5.89 -10.07 23.09
C GLY A 512 4.74 -9.29 22.46
N PHE A 513 4.87 -8.87 21.22
CA PHE A 513 3.83 -8.18 20.45
C PHE A 513 2.81 -9.17 19.88
N THR A 514 1.60 -8.71 19.70
CA THR A 514 0.50 -9.48 19.08
C THR A 514 0.78 -9.74 17.62
N THR A 515 1.09 -8.69 16.85
CA THR A 515 1.40 -8.78 15.42
C THR A 515 2.92 -8.78 15.18
N GLY A 516 3.64 -7.89 15.84
CA GLY A 516 5.08 -7.71 15.68
C GLY A 516 5.45 -6.46 14.91
N VAL A 517 6.69 -6.42 14.43
CA VAL A 517 7.32 -5.30 13.73
C VAL A 517 8.06 -5.78 12.48
N SER A 518 8.32 -4.89 11.54
CA SER A 518 9.10 -5.16 10.32
C SER A 518 10.57 -4.76 10.47
N THR A 519 11.46 -5.26 9.60
CA THR A 519 12.87 -4.85 9.58
C THR A 519 13.03 -3.40 9.16
N LEU A 520 12.14 -2.88 8.32
CA LEU A 520 12.10 -1.48 7.93
C LEU A 520 11.82 -0.56 9.12
N GLU A 521 10.77 -0.85 9.91
CA GLU A 521 10.45 -0.11 11.14
C GLU A 521 11.59 -0.16 12.15
N MET A 522 12.18 -1.34 12.35
CA MET A 522 13.29 -1.50 13.29
C MET A 522 14.56 -0.77 12.81
N ALA A 523 14.89 -0.81 11.52
CA ALA A 523 16.03 -0.10 10.98
C ALA A 523 15.87 1.42 11.14
N SER A 524 14.71 1.96 10.84
CA SER A 524 14.39 3.37 11.02
C SER A 524 14.44 3.81 12.49
N ALA A 525 13.96 2.97 13.41
CA ALA A 525 14.01 3.26 14.83
C ALA A 525 15.44 3.19 15.42
N TYR A 526 16.28 2.28 14.94
CA TYR A 526 17.67 2.20 15.33
C TYR A 526 18.52 3.32 14.73
N SER A 527 18.24 3.73 13.49
CA SER A 527 18.82 4.92 12.85
C SER A 527 18.49 6.19 13.65
N THR A 528 17.29 6.25 14.25
CA THR A 528 16.90 7.35 15.17
C THR A 528 17.81 7.45 16.39
N LEU A 529 18.26 6.33 16.96
CA LEU A 529 19.20 6.32 18.09
C LEU A 529 20.58 6.82 17.65
N GLU A 530 21.04 6.49 16.46
CA GLU A 530 22.30 6.96 15.89
C GLU A 530 22.24 8.45 15.56
N ASN A 531 21.11 8.92 15.01
CA ASN A 531 20.85 10.29 14.62
C ASN A 531 20.37 11.18 15.79
N ASP A 532 21.01 11.04 16.96
CA ASP A 532 20.76 11.89 18.13
C ASP A 532 19.27 12.00 18.56
N GLY A 533 18.48 10.96 18.31
CA GLY A 533 17.06 10.87 18.66
C GLY A 533 16.11 11.45 17.63
N MET A 534 16.60 11.84 16.45
CA MET A 534 15.80 12.40 15.38
C MET A 534 15.38 11.33 14.39
N TYR A 535 14.09 11.05 14.32
CA TYR A 535 13.48 10.09 13.42
C TYR A 535 13.26 10.70 12.02
N ARG A 536 13.56 9.92 11.01
CA ARG A 536 13.22 10.17 9.61
C ARG A 536 12.33 9.05 9.09
N ASN A 537 11.27 9.40 8.35
CA ASN A 537 10.38 8.39 7.79
C ASN A 537 11.10 7.64 6.65
N PRO A 538 11.23 6.30 6.72
CA PRO A 538 12.05 5.57 5.77
C PRO A 538 11.44 5.60 4.36
N THR A 539 12.25 5.94 3.37
CA THR A 539 11.93 5.90 1.94
C THR A 539 13.18 5.58 1.14
N CYS A 540 13.01 5.10 -0.08
CA CYS A 540 14.11 5.03 -1.04
C CYS A 540 13.94 6.02 -2.19
N ILE A 541 12.91 6.89 -2.19
CA ILE A 541 12.66 7.82 -3.30
C ILE A 541 13.38 9.14 -3.05
N LYS A 542 14.30 9.48 -3.95
CA LYS A 542 14.97 10.80 -3.99
C LYS A 542 14.15 11.81 -4.79
N SER A 543 13.70 11.43 -5.98
CA SER A 543 12.86 12.29 -6.81
C SER A 543 12.06 11.48 -7.85
N ILE A 544 10.96 12.08 -8.30
CA ILE A 544 10.15 11.57 -9.41
C ILE A 544 10.04 12.68 -10.46
N VAL A 545 10.34 12.34 -11.71
CA VAL A 545 10.34 13.24 -12.86
C VAL A 545 9.35 12.69 -13.88
N ASP A 546 8.56 13.56 -14.50
CA ASP A 546 7.62 13.15 -15.57
C ASP A 546 8.34 12.93 -16.92
N SER A 547 7.58 12.48 -17.90
CA SER A 547 8.08 12.23 -19.26
C SER A 547 8.60 13.50 -19.99
N ASP A 548 8.26 14.68 -19.50
CA ASP A 548 8.71 15.97 -20.04
C ASP A 548 9.91 16.53 -19.27
N ASN A 549 10.47 15.74 -18.34
CA ASN A 549 11.57 16.07 -17.43
C ASN A 549 11.22 17.17 -16.39
N ASN A 550 9.95 17.34 -16.04
CA ASN A 550 9.57 18.17 -14.91
C ASN A 550 9.67 17.37 -13.63
N ILE A 551 10.22 17.98 -12.59
CA ILE A 551 10.26 17.36 -11.25
C ILE A 551 8.85 17.39 -10.66
N ILE A 552 8.28 16.20 -10.43
CA ILE A 552 6.95 16.02 -9.84
C ILE A 552 7.05 15.92 -8.31
N TYR A 553 8.09 15.25 -7.83
CA TYR A 553 8.33 15.03 -6.41
C TYR A 553 9.83 15.08 -6.11
N THR A 554 10.18 15.67 -4.99
CA THR A 554 11.53 15.60 -4.41
C THR A 554 11.36 15.24 -2.94
N SER A 555 12.07 14.22 -2.49
CA SER A 555 12.09 13.83 -1.09
C SER A 555 12.59 14.99 -0.23
N SER A 556 11.84 15.29 0.81
CA SER A 556 12.27 16.20 1.87
C SER A 556 12.18 15.46 3.19
N GLN A 557 13.28 14.82 3.57
CA GLN A 557 13.36 14.16 4.87
C GLN A 557 13.18 15.20 5.98
N LYS A 558 12.21 14.94 6.84
CA LYS A 558 11.89 15.81 7.96
C LYS A 558 12.29 15.13 9.26
N ASP A 559 13.22 15.74 9.97
CA ASP A 559 13.60 15.29 11.31
C ASP A 559 12.44 15.48 12.28
N THR A 560 12.10 14.43 13.01
CA THR A 560 11.12 14.44 14.11
C THR A 560 11.82 14.01 15.38
N ILE A 561 11.82 14.85 16.40
CA ILE A 561 12.45 14.53 17.69
C ILE A 561 11.62 13.47 18.39
N ILE A 562 12.21 12.30 18.63
CA ILE A 562 11.62 11.18 19.37
C ILE A 562 12.28 11.04 20.74
N TYR A 563 13.62 11.07 20.77
CA TYR A 563 14.40 11.03 21.99
C TYR A 563 15.27 12.28 22.11
N THR A 564 15.68 12.59 23.31
CA THR A 564 16.71 13.61 23.52
C THR A 564 18.07 13.09 23.05
N GLU A 565 18.91 14.01 22.56
CA GLU A 565 20.29 13.73 22.14
C GLU A 565 21.06 12.95 23.22
N THR A 566 20.97 13.39 24.47
CA THR A 566 21.66 12.76 25.60
C THR A 566 21.18 11.32 25.83
N ALA A 567 19.88 11.04 25.78
CA ALA A 567 19.35 9.69 25.98
C ALA A 567 19.74 8.76 24.84
N SER A 568 19.70 9.24 23.58
CA SER A 568 20.12 8.49 22.40
C SER A 568 21.61 8.13 22.45
N ARG A 569 22.46 9.11 22.77
CA ARG A 569 23.92 8.88 22.93
C ARG A 569 24.25 7.96 24.10
N MET A 570 23.54 8.06 25.23
CA MET A 570 23.66 7.10 26.36
C MET A 570 23.31 5.68 25.88
N MET A 571 22.22 5.51 25.11
CA MET A 571 21.82 4.20 24.60
C MET A 571 22.82 3.65 23.60
N THR A 572 23.30 4.46 22.69
CA THR A 572 24.35 4.12 21.72
C THR A 572 25.62 3.63 22.43
N ASP A 573 26.11 4.37 23.43
CA ASP A 573 27.28 3.99 24.22
C ASP A 573 27.07 2.63 24.92
N VAL A 574 25.94 2.44 25.59
CA VAL A 574 25.59 1.18 26.24
C VAL A 574 25.50 0.02 25.23
N MET A 575 25.00 0.24 24.01
CA MET A 575 24.94 -0.79 22.99
C MET A 575 26.30 -1.14 22.40
N THR A 576 27.31 -0.27 22.47
CA THR A 576 28.69 -0.67 22.11
C THR A 576 29.22 -1.77 23.02
N ASP A 577 28.82 -1.80 24.30
CA ASP A 577 29.22 -2.86 25.24
C ASP A 577 28.56 -4.21 24.91
N VAL A 578 27.37 -4.20 24.31
CA VAL A 578 26.74 -5.42 23.76
C VAL A 578 27.61 -6.05 22.69
N MET A 579 28.24 -5.20 21.84
CA MET A 579 29.16 -5.63 20.78
C MET A 579 30.50 -6.09 21.36
N LYS A 580 31.09 -5.31 22.26
CA LYS A 580 32.44 -5.60 22.80
C LYS A 580 32.51 -6.87 23.65
N SER A 581 31.51 -7.10 24.52
CA SER A 581 31.56 -8.17 25.53
C SER A 581 30.20 -8.75 25.91
N GLY A 582 29.14 -8.34 25.21
CA GLY A 582 27.77 -8.78 25.43
C GLY A 582 27.29 -9.84 24.45
N THR A 583 25.97 -9.87 24.26
CA THR A 583 25.28 -10.85 23.40
C THR A 583 25.54 -10.65 21.91
N GLY A 584 26.01 -9.48 21.47
CA GLY A 584 26.32 -9.12 20.09
C GLY A 584 27.79 -9.34 19.68
N ARG A 585 28.62 -9.91 20.57
CA ARG A 585 30.08 -10.02 20.34
C ARG A 585 30.47 -10.69 19.01
N SER A 586 29.68 -11.64 18.52
CA SER A 586 29.93 -12.32 17.26
C SER A 586 29.77 -11.41 16.03
N ALA A 587 29.14 -10.27 16.18
CA ALA A 587 28.89 -9.32 15.09
C ALA A 587 29.90 -8.13 15.07
N ASN A 588 30.96 -8.14 15.88
CA ASN A 588 32.02 -7.13 15.77
C ASN A 588 32.64 -7.15 14.37
N LEU A 589 32.87 -5.95 13.82
CA LEU A 589 33.44 -5.78 12.49
C LEU A 589 34.96 -6.01 12.49
N ASP A 590 35.46 -6.64 11.43
CA ASP A 590 36.86 -7.07 11.34
C ASP A 590 37.85 -5.91 11.14
N ASN A 591 37.37 -4.80 10.52
CA ASN A 591 38.17 -3.58 10.32
C ASN A 591 38.27 -2.67 11.55
N GLY A 592 37.68 -3.07 12.67
CA GLY A 592 37.67 -2.29 13.92
C GLY A 592 36.74 -1.07 13.91
N MET A 593 35.81 -0.99 12.96
CA MET A 593 34.76 0.04 12.91
C MET A 593 33.92 0.00 14.19
N PRO A 594 33.82 1.12 14.92
CA PRO A 594 32.92 1.20 16.06
C PRO A 594 31.48 0.88 15.68
N CYS A 595 30.86 -0.05 16.39
CA CYS A 595 29.49 -0.46 16.15
C CYS A 595 28.71 -0.63 17.45
N ALA A 596 27.41 -0.38 17.37
CA ALA A 596 26.42 -0.55 18.42
C ALA A 596 25.31 -1.46 17.94
N GLY A 597 24.78 -2.32 18.81
CA GLY A 597 23.74 -3.25 18.36
C GLY A 597 23.05 -4.01 19.48
N LYS A 598 21.98 -4.71 19.10
CA LYS A 598 21.16 -5.51 20.03
C LYS A 598 20.64 -6.77 19.36
N THR A 599 20.76 -7.88 20.09
CA THR A 599 20.19 -9.18 19.72
C THR A 599 18.74 -9.29 20.18
N GLY A 600 17.90 -9.93 19.37
CA GLY A 600 16.55 -10.35 19.71
C GLY A 600 16.38 -11.86 19.48
N THR A 601 15.68 -12.53 20.38
CA THR A 601 15.31 -13.95 20.22
C THR A 601 13.94 -14.15 20.86
N THR A 602 13.01 -14.72 20.13
CA THR A 602 11.69 -15.04 20.67
C THR A 602 11.69 -16.38 21.40
N ASN A 603 10.65 -16.61 22.19
CA ASN A 603 10.41 -17.89 22.83
C ASN A 603 10.39 -19.01 21.78
N ASP A 604 10.87 -20.20 22.17
CA ASP A 604 10.99 -21.37 21.31
C ASP A 604 11.88 -21.17 20.07
N LYS A 605 12.64 -20.06 19.99
CA LYS A 605 13.57 -19.76 18.89
C LYS A 605 12.87 -19.73 17.52
N LYS A 606 11.71 -19.07 17.44
CA LYS A 606 10.95 -18.93 16.20
C LYS A 606 11.44 -17.77 15.36
N ASP A 607 11.90 -16.71 16.02
CA ASP A 607 12.44 -15.52 15.39
C ASP A 607 13.79 -15.14 16.01
N GLY A 608 14.74 -14.82 15.18
CA GLY A 608 16.03 -14.25 15.53
C GLY A 608 16.19 -12.88 14.91
N TRP A 609 16.67 -11.91 15.69
CA TRP A 609 16.88 -10.55 15.27
C TRP A 609 18.27 -10.04 15.64
N PHE A 610 18.86 -9.29 14.73
CA PHE A 610 20.00 -8.47 15.03
C PHE A 610 19.79 -7.06 14.44
N CYS A 611 19.80 -6.04 15.28
CA CYS A 611 19.69 -4.66 14.85
C CYS A 611 20.92 -3.92 15.34
N GLY A 612 21.66 -3.28 14.44
CA GLY A 612 22.91 -2.60 14.78
C GLY A 612 23.29 -1.55 13.75
N PHE A 613 24.19 -0.67 14.14
CA PHE A 613 24.63 0.45 13.36
C PHE A 613 26.09 0.84 13.61
N THR A 614 26.65 1.57 12.69
CA THR A 614 27.86 2.35 12.77
C THR A 614 27.53 3.84 12.63
N ARG A 615 28.50 4.72 12.51
CA ARG A 615 28.22 6.12 12.14
C ARG A 615 27.72 6.29 10.71
N TYR A 616 27.89 5.28 9.85
CA TYR A 616 27.53 5.35 8.43
C TYR A 616 26.16 4.73 8.13
N TYR A 617 25.94 3.51 8.62
CA TYR A 617 24.78 2.71 8.23
C TYR A 617 24.12 2.01 9.42
N THR A 618 22.82 1.91 9.35
CA THR A 618 21.98 1.11 10.25
C THR A 618 21.39 -0.06 9.49
N THR A 619 21.62 -1.29 9.98
CA THR A 619 21.06 -2.50 9.39
C THR A 619 20.31 -3.33 10.43
N CYS A 620 19.09 -3.74 10.12
CA CYS A 620 18.30 -4.69 10.93
C CYS A 620 18.02 -5.96 10.13
N VAL A 621 18.30 -7.10 10.73
CA VAL A 621 18.17 -8.44 10.13
C VAL A 621 17.22 -9.30 10.97
N TRP A 622 16.27 -9.92 10.32
CA TRP A 622 15.40 -10.98 10.87
C TRP A 622 15.66 -12.30 10.18
N VAL A 623 15.61 -13.41 10.95
CA VAL A 623 15.63 -14.79 10.45
C VAL A 623 14.51 -15.57 11.14
N GLY A 624 13.73 -16.32 10.38
CA GLY A 624 12.61 -17.13 10.88
C GLY A 624 11.84 -17.81 9.74
N CYS A 625 10.73 -18.44 10.09
CA CYS A 625 9.81 -19.07 9.12
C CYS A 625 8.53 -18.24 9.00
N ASP A 626 7.92 -18.20 7.81
CA ASP A 626 6.65 -17.49 7.58
C ASP A 626 5.55 -18.00 8.51
N MET A 627 5.42 -19.31 8.63
CA MET A 627 4.66 -19.94 9.70
C MET A 627 5.58 -20.17 10.90
N PRO A 628 5.34 -19.50 12.05
CA PRO A 628 6.27 -19.52 13.18
C PRO A 628 6.54 -20.91 13.72
N GLU A 629 7.72 -21.44 13.46
CA GLU A 629 8.20 -22.72 13.99
C GLU A 629 9.60 -22.60 14.63
N SER A 630 9.96 -23.55 15.48
CA SER A 630 11.26 -23.54 16.17
C SER A 630 12.39 -23.87 15.19
N VAL A 631 13.37 -22.99 15.09
CA VAL A 631 14.55 -23.18 14.23
C VAL A 631 15.75 -23.59 15.06
N LYS A 632 16.40 -24.67 14.66
CA LYS A 632 17.57 -25.22 15.36
C LYS A 632 18.68 -24.19 15.44
N LYS A 633 19.19 -23.95 16.65
CA LYS A 633 20.28 -22.98 16.93
C LYS A 633 19.95 -21.51 16.65
N LEU A 634 18.73 -21.18 16.27
CA LEU A 634 18.36 -19.78 16.03
C LEU A 634 18.41 -18.99 17.33
N THR A 635 19.21 -17.92 17.30
CA THR A 635 19.26 -16.86 18.31
C THR A 635 19.65 -15.56 17.60
N GLY A 636 19.43 -14.43 18.19
CA GLY A 636 19.89 -13.15 17.62
C GLY A 636 21.42 -13.04 17.45
N SER A 637 22.19 -13.82 18.23
CA SER A 637 23.66 -13.90 18.11
C SER A 637 24.18 -14.96 17.13
N SER A 638 23.29 -15.71 16.46
CA SER A 638 23.64 -16.68 15.44
C SER A 638 23.44 -16.11 14.03
N TYR A 639 22.60 -16.73 13.20
CA TYR A 639 22.39 -16.36 11.80
C TYR A 639 22.11 -14.86 11.57
N PRO A 640 21.23 -14.17 12.34
CA PRO A 640 21.02 -12.73 12.11
C PRO A 640 22.28 -11.89 12.34
N ALA A 641 23.06 -12.19 13.39
CA ALA A 641 24.30 -11.50 13.69
C ALA A 641 25.39 -11.79 12.64
N GLU A 642 25.42 -13.02 12.11
CA GLU A 642 26.35 -13.43 11.07
C GLU A 642 26.02 -12.75 9.73
N ILE A 643 24.76 -12.70 9.33
CA ILE A 643 24.30 -11.96 8.14
C ILE A 643 24.67 -10.48 8.28
N TRP A 644 24.35 -9.87 9.42
CA TRP A 644 24.65 -8.47 9.69
C TRP A 644 26.17 -8.20 9.58
N LYS A 645 26.99 -9.02 10.22
CA LYS A 645 28.45 -8.87 10.17
C LYS A 645 28.99 -9.01 8.76
N ASN A 646 28.62 -10.10 8.06
CA ASN A 646 29.10 -10.38 6.70
C ASN A 646 28.77 -9.23 5.75
N TYR A 647 27.58 -8.65 5.87
CA TYR A 647 27.17 -7.50 5.09
C TYR A 647 27.92 -6.23 5.49
N MET A 648 27.92 -5.89 6.78
CA MET A 648 28.52 -4.65 7.26
C MET A 648 30.05 -4.63 7.06
N ASP A 649 30.76 -5.76 7.18
CA ASP A 649 32.18 -5.83 6.86
C ASP A 649 32.46 -5.47 5.40
N GLN A 650 31.60 -5.89 4.47
CA GLN A 650 31.75 -5.61 3.03
C GLN A 650 31.52 -4.11 2.74
N ILE A 651 30.43 -3.53 3.23
CA ILE A 651 30.11 -2.12 2.94
C ILE A 651 30.99 -1.13 3.71
N HIS A 652 31.77 -1.58 4.70
CA HIS A 652 32.71 -0.76 5.47
C HIS A 652 34.18 -1.03 5.12
N ALA A 653 34.47 -1.86 4.13
CA ALA A 653 35.83 -2.27 3.83
C ALA A 653 36.78 -1.09 3.55
N ASP A 654 36.28 -0.08 2.85
CA ASP A 654 37.05 1.11 2.44
C ASP A 654 36.71 2.36 3.28
N LEU A 655 35.85 2.23 4.32
CA LEU A 655 35.44 3.36 5.16
C LEU A 655 36.38 3.54 6.37
N THR A 656 36.65 4.79 6.68
CA THR A 656 37.46 5.13 7.86
C THR A 656 36.67 4.91 9.16
N PRO A 657 37.17 4.19 10.16
CA PRO A 657 36.52 4.07 11.45
C PRO A 657 36.25 5.43 12.11
N ILE A 658 34.99 5.66 12.50
CA ILE A 658 34.55 6.87 13.20
C ILE A 658 33.85 6.46 14.49
N ASP A 659 34.30 7.07 15.60
CA ASP A 659 33.70 6.85 16.93
C ASP A 659 32.31 7.54 17.03
N PHE A 660 31.43 6.95 17.84
CA PHE A 660 30.19 7.58 18.20
C PHE A 660 30.39 8.84 19.04
N LEU A 661 29.46 9.77 18.94
CA LEU A 661 29.50 11.00 19.72
C LEU A 661 29.25 10.71 21.21
N PRO A 662 30.04 11.29 22.14
CA PRO A 662 29.84 11.09 23.56
C PRO A 662 28.56 11.82 24.05
N TYR A 663 27.93 11.29 25.08
CA TYR A 663 26.87 12.01 25.79
C TYR A 663 27.48 12.95 26.84
N ALA A 664 26.79 14.05 27.14
CA ALA A 664 27.17 14.94 28.23
C ALA A 664 26.99 14.20 29.57
N GLN A 665 28.05 14.17 30.39
CA GLN A 665 27.94 13.63 31.76
C GLN A 665 27.02 14.56 32.55
N ILE A 666 25.98 14.00 33.19
CA ILE A 666 25.18 14.73 34.17
C ILE A 666 26.08 14.95 35.38
N SER A 667 26.43 16.20 35.68
CA SER A 667 27.20 16.52 36.87
C SER A 667 26.35 16.22 38.10
N ASP A 668 26.96 15.63 39.15
CA ASP A 668 26.30 15.30 40.43
C ASP A 668 25.58 16.49 41.08
N ASP A 669 25.94 17.72 40.71
CA ASP A 669 25.30 18.95 41.16
C ASP A 669 23.83 19.13 40.74
N TYR A 670 23.34 18.32 39.79
CA TYR A 670 21.95 18.41 39.32
C TYR A 670 21.01 17.45 40.08
N GLN A 671 21.53 16.43 40.76
CA GLN A 671 20.72 15.51 41.56
C GLN A 671 20.28 16.09 42.91
N ASP A 672 21.07 16.99 43.46
CA ASP A 672 20.78 17.60 44.78
C ASP A 672 19.72 18.72 44.72
N SER A 673 19.37 19.18 43.53
CA SER A 673 18.37 20.25 43.33
C SER A 673 16.92 19.76 43.11
N GLN A 674 16.73 18.45 42.98
CA GLN A 674 15.36 17.87 42.75
C GLN A 674 14.75 17.25 44.02
N GLU A 675 15.54 16.97 45.07
CA GLU A 675 15.02 16.37 46.30
C GLU A 675 14.43 17.37 47.34
N THR A 676 14.38 18.68 47.01
CA THR A 676 13.88 19.71 47.94
C THR A 676 12.61 20.42 47.52
N GLN A 677 11.77 19.82 46.69
CA GLN A 677 10.45 20.41 46.38
C GLN A 677 9.30 19.40 46.54
N ASP A 678 9.10 18.91 47.75
CA ASP A 678 7.81 18.36 48.17
C ASP A 678 7.56 18.64 49.63
N THR A 679 7.10 19.86 49.93
CA THR A 679 6.29 20.15 51.12
C THR A 679 5.21 21.16 50.73
N PRO A 680 3.95 20.94 51.11
CA PRO A 680 2.86 21.85 50.79
C PRO A 680 2.88 23.06 51.67
N ALA A 681 2.88 24.26 51.08
CA ALA A 681 2.66 25.50 51.84
C ALA A 681 1.22 26.00 51.59
N ASP A 682 0.54 26.08 52.70
CA ASP A 682 -0.77 26.73 52.91
C ASP A 682 -0.69 28.25 52.65
N ASP A 683 -1.72 28.73 52.04
CA ASP A 683 -2.41 30.02 51.98
C ASP A 683 -1.82 31.23 52.69
N GLN A 684 -1.72 32.36 52.02
CA GLN A 684 -2.25 33.72 52.24
C GLN A 684 -1.42 34.90 51.73
N THR A 685 -2.14 35.65 50.88
CA THR A 685 -2.22 37.15 50.75
C THR A 685 -1.05 38.04 50.33
N GLN A 686 -1.31 38.69 49.20
CA GLN A 686 -1.15 40.14 48.90
C GLN A 686 0.21 40.83 48.95
N ASN A 687 0.68 41.32 47.83
CA ASN A 687 0.83 42.72 47.41
C ASN A 687 1.97 42.90 46.39
N ASN A 688 1.62 43.44 45.25
CA ASN A 688 2.49 44.16 44.30
C ASN A 688 2.86 45.53 44.90
N PRO A 689 3.83 46.33 44.46
CA PRO A 689 4.45 46.44 43.10
C PRO A 689 5.97 46.86 43.05
N THR A 690 6.46 47.01 41.88
CA THR A 690 7.48 47.96 41.31
C THR A 690 8.72 47.30 40.71
N ASP A 691 8.72 47.39 39.41
CA ASP A 691 9.65 48.01 38.47
C ASP A 691 11.16 48.05 38.85
N GLN A 692 11.97 47.34 38.07
CA GLN A 692 13.29 47.85 37.62
C GLN A 692 13.87 47.06 36.46
N THR A 693 14.05 47.75 35.37
CA THR A 693 14.90 47.52 34.22
C THR A 693 16.31 47.07 34.56
N VAL A 694 16.84 46.02 33.90
CA VAL A 694 18.27 45.86 33.69
C VAL A 694 18.54 45.37 32.28
N THR A 695 19.36 46.12 31.61
CA THR A 695 19.94 46.12 30.31
C THR A 695 20.77 44.88 29.97
N THR A 696 20.63 44.44 28.71
CA THR A 696 21.55 43.54 27.99
C THR A 696 22.89 44.20 27.65
N PRO A 697 23.97 43.45 27.48
CA PRO A 697 25.05 43.85 26.58
C PRO A 697 25.11 43.00 25.34
N ASP A 698 25.16 43.75 24.28
CA ASP A 698 25.40 43.47 22.88
C ASP A 698 26.83 42.90 22.65
N ALA A 699 26.98 41.90 21.79
CA ALA A 699 28.22 41.67 21.04
C ALA A 699 27.93 41.11 19.66
N GLY A 700 27.99 41.96 18.70
CA GLY A 700 27.81 41.65 17.29
C GLY A 700 28.96 40.93 16.64
N ILE A 701 28.65 40.15 15.60
CA ILE A 701 29.57 39.89 14.50
C ILE A 701 28.76 39.96 13.17
N LYS A 702 29.34 40.69 12.23
CA LYS A 702 28.85 41.16 10.95
C LYS A 702 28.67 40.04 9.91
N ALA A 703 27.63 40.18 9.11
CA ALA A 703 27.52 39.60 7.76
C ALA A 703 28.09 40.58 6.71
N PRO A 704 28.55 40.14 5.55
CA PRO A 704 28.76 41.00 4.42
C PRO A 704 27.60 40.97 3.39
N ASP A 705 27.29 42.16 3.01
CA ASP A 705 26.38 42.71 2.02
C ASP A 705 26.68 42.24 0.58
N LYS A 706 25.66 42.02 -0.22
CA LYS A 706 25.67 42.39 -1.66
C LYS A 706 24.28 42.68 -2.19
N THR A 707 24.06 43.95 -2.38
CA THR A 707 23.16 44.71 -3.25
C THR A 707 22.93 44.10 -4.65
N THR A 708 21.72 44.20 -5.18
CA THR A 708 21.14 45.21 -6.13
C THR A 708 19.93 44.59 -6.82
N THR A 709 18.83 45.12 -7.06
CA THR A 709 18.16 46.34 -7.41
C THR A 709 16.69 46.05 -7.73
N ASN A 710 15.81 46.83 -7.16
CA ASN A 710 14.43 47.03 -7.63
C ASN A 710 14.41 48.03 -8.78
N PRO A 711 13.42 48.20 -9.68
CA PRO A 711 12.19 48.95 -9.32
C PRO A 711 10.89 48.63 -10.13
N ASN A 712 9.78 48.92 -9.57
CA ASN A 712 8.61 49.73 -9.89
C ASN A 712 7.29 49.07 -9.47
N LYS A 713 6.65 49.59 -8.48
CA LYS A 713 5.60 50.64 -8.30
C LYS A 713 4.44 50.64 -9.30
N THR A 714 3.24 50.43 -8.79
CA THR A 714 2.11 51.40 -8.71
C THR A 714 0.96 50.74 -7.90
N ASP A 715 0.62 51.30 -6.76
CA ASP A 715 -0.48 52.13 -6.27
C ASP A 715 -1.93 51.67 -6.64
N ALA A 716 -2.78 51.41 -5.68
CA ALA A 716 -3.87 52.23 -5.09
C ALA A 716 -4.81 51.35 -4.31
N ALA A 717 -4.95 51.50 -3.03
CA ALA A 717 -5.83 52.41 -2.27
C ALA A 717 -7.25 51.90 -2.01
N GLY A 718 -7.60 51.89 -0.73
CA GLY A 718 -8.96 52.09 -0.15
C GLY A 718 -9.56 50.79 0.38
N GLY A 719 -9.87 50.60 1.59
CA GLY A 719 -10.31 51.46 2.66
C GLY A 719 -11.47 50.77 3.36
N ASN A 720 -11.30 50.44 4.57
CA ASN A 720 -11.97 50.90 5.78
C ASN A 720 -13.22 50.16 6.29
N THR A 721 -13.15 49.96 7.59
CA THR A 721 -14.20 49.93 8.65
C THR A 721 -15.19 48.78 8.62
N GLY A 722 -15.38 48.10 9.70
CA GLY A 722 -15.60 48.41 11.08
C GLY A 722 -16.61 47.45 11.62
N GLY A 723 -16.45 46.99 12.78
CA GLY A 723 -17.19 47.16 14.00
C GLY A 723 -18.16 45.96 14.24
N ASN A 724 -17.94 45.20 15.20
CA ASN A 724 -18.15 45.26 16.63
C ASN A 724 -19.54 44.73 17.10
N THR A 725 -19.52 44.06 18.23
CA THR A 725 -20.56 43.78 19.22
C THR A 725 -21.54 42.64 18.82
N GLY A 726 -21.71 41.69 19.64
CA GLY A 726 -21.88 41.55 21.08
C GLY A 726 -23.03 40.63 21.33
N ASP A 727 -22.82 39.86 22.23
CA ASP A 727 -23.46 39.54 23.50
C ASP A 727 -24.52 38.41 23.54
N ASN A 728 -24.18 37.51 24.42
CA ASN A 728 -24.92 36.93 25.57
C ASN A 728 -26.33 36.36 25.34
N THR A 729 -26.63 35.23 25.80
CA THR A 729 -27.03 34.75 27.11
C THR A 729 -27.79 33.42 26.98
N ASP A 730 -27.36 32.50 27.82
CA ASP A 730 -28.09 31.87 28.90
C ASP A 730 -29.29 30.95 28.58
N GLY A 731 -29.23 29.80 29.24
CA GLY A 731 -30.44 29.27 29.83
C GLY A 731 -30.61 27.74 29.81
N THR A 732 -29.98 27.11 30.78
CA THR A 732 -30.55 26.18 31.77
C THR A 732 -31.41 24.98 31.34
N THR A 733 -30.88 23.85 31.85
CA THR A 733 -31.56 22.80 32.66
C THR A 733 -32.60 21.88 32.04
N GLY A 734 -32.38 20.63 32.39
CA GLY A 734 -33.45 19.66 32.51
C GLY A 734 -32.98 18.24 32.18
N GLY A 735 -32.57 17.55 33.21
CA GLY A 735 -32.38 16.14 33.33
C GLY A 735 -33.64 15.34 33.16
N ASN A 736 -33.52 14.10 32.85
CA ASN A 736 -34.08 13.02 33.65
C ASN A 736 -33.64 11.64 33.15
N THR A 737 -33.27 10.86 34.08
CA THR A 737 -33.16 9.42 34.28
C THR A 737 -34.13 8.53 33.48
N GLY A 738 -33.66 7.37 33.08
CA GLY A 738 -34.49 6.24 32.69
C GLY A 738 -33.67 4.99 32.38
N GLU A 739 -33.43 4.21 33.43
CA GLU A 739 -33.06 2.79 33.34
C GLU A 739 -34.04 2.01 32.47
N ASN A 740 -33.58 1.05 31.68
CA ASN A 740 -34.13 -0.30 31.82
C ASN A 740 -33.27 -1.38 31.15
N ASN A 741 -33.04 -2.39 31.93
CA ASN A 741 -32.60 -3.75 31.70
C ASN A 741 -33.30 -4.47 30.55
N GLY A 742 -32.58 -5.37 29.90
CA GLY A 742 -33.18 -6.41 29.07
C GLY A 742 -32.14 -7.30 28.42
N GLY A 743 -31.61 -8.26 29.18
CA GLY A 743 -30.82 -9.35 28.63
C GLY A 743 -31.65 -10.25 27.74
N ASN A 744 -31.03 -10.83 26.73
CA ASN A 744 -31.47 -12.12 26.24
C ASN A 744 -30.30 -12.91 25.68
N THR A 745 -29.99 -13.99 26.36
CA THR A 745 -29.17 -15.12 25.97
C THR A 745 -29.93 -15.96 24.94
N GLY A 746 -29.26 -16.36 23.88
CA GLY A 746 -29.77 -17.34 22.94
C GLY A 746 -28.65 -18.02 22.18
N GLY A 747 -28.10 -19.07 22.78
CA GLY A 747 -27.21 -20.01 22.08
C GLY A 747 -27.98 -20.81 21.04
N ASN A 748 -27.35 -21.13 19.95
CA ASN A 748 -27.77 -22.25 19.12
C ASN A 748 -26.56 -23.01 18.60
N THR A 749 -26.35 -24.16 19.19
CA THR A 749 -25.53 -25.27 18.71
C THR A 749 -26.29 -26.00 17.61
N GLY A 750 -25.63 -26.22 16.49
CA GLY A 750 -26.15 -27.07 15.43
C GLY A 750 -25.02 -27.88 14.80
N GLU A 751 -24.75 -29.03 15.39
CA GLU A 751 -24.04 -30.14 14.74
C GLU A 751 -24.81 -30.61 13.52
N ASN A 752 -24.11 -30.89 12.45
CA ASN A 752 -24.59 -31.85 11.47
C ASN A 752 -23.44 -32.76 10.97
N ASN A 753 -23.45 -33.95 11.48
CA ASN A 753 -22.77 -35.14 11.00
C ASN A 753 -23.42 -35.61 9.69
N GLY A 754 -22.62 -35.99 8.71
CA GLY A 754 -23.08 -36.68 7.53
C GLY A 754 -21.91 -37.44 6.89
N GLY A 755 -21.60 -38.58 7.43
CA GLY A 755 -20.66 -39.54 6.84
C GLY A 755 -21.24 -40.18 5.57
N ASN A 756 -20.41 -40.45 4.60
CA ASN A 756 -20.69 -41.54 3.67
C ASN A 756 -19.41 -42.29 3.37
N THR A 757 -19.42 -43.54 3.83
CA THR A 757 -18.49 -44.60 3.56
C THR A 757 -18.81 -45.25 2.21
N GLY A 758 -17.79 -45.46 1.39
CA GLY A 758 -17.90 -46.29 0.21
C GLY A 758 -16.53 -46.82 -0.19
N GLY A 759 -16.14 -47.93 0.39
CA GLY A 759 -14.97 -48.67 0.01
C GLY A 759 -15.15 -49.39 -1.31
N ASN A 760 -14.09 -49.56 -2.05
CA ASN A 760 -13.96 -50.74 -2.89
C ASN A 760 -12.49 -51.16 -2.98
N THR A 761 -12.29 -52.38 -2.53
CA THR A 761 -11.10 -53.20 -2.63
C THR A 761 -10.95 -53.77 -4.03
N GLY A 762 -9.72 -53.85 -4.49
CA GLY A 762 -9.37 -54.55 -5.72
C GLY A 762 -7.88 -54.79 -5.82
N ASP A 763 -7.44 -55.89 -5.22
CA ASP A 763 -6.16 -56.58 -5.47
C ASP A 763 -5.91 -56.82 -6.97
N ASN A 764 -4.70 -56.67 -7.45
CA ASN A 764 -4.06 -57.76 -8.15
C ASN A 764 -2.53 -57.60 -8.28
N THR A 765 -1.92 -58.66 -7.94
CA THR A 765 -0.54 -59.11 -7.94
C THR A 765 0.09 -59.32 -9.32
N GLY A 766 1.40 -59.24 -9.35
CA GLY A 766 2.29 -59.91 -10.32
C GLY A 766 3.14 -58.95 -11.15
N GLY A 767 4.43 -58.96 -11.13
CA GLY A 767 5.43 -59.97 -11.01
C GLY A 767 6.59 -59.61 -11.92
N ALA A 768 7.73 -59.43 -11.31
CA ALA A 768 9.07 -59.94 -11.62
C ALA A 768 9.80 -59.69 -12.97
N THR A 769 11.08 -59.39 -12.75
CA THR A 769 12.30 -59.71 -13.56
C THR A 769 12.58 -58.76 -14.72
N GLY A 770 13.75 -58.22 -14.92
CA GLY A 770 15.12 -58.49 -14.57
C GLY A 770 16.01 -57.94 -15.66
N GLY A 771 17.22 -57.54 -15.33
CA GLY A 771 18.36 -57.64 -16.25
C GLY A 771 18.93 -56.32 -16.81
N THR A 772 19.90 -55.74 -16.16
CA THR A 772 21.35 -55.69 -16.43
C THR A 772 21.88 -54.89 -17.63
N THR A 773 22.88 -54.08 -17.27
CA THR A 773 24.11 -53.68 -18.02
C THR A 773 23.91 -52.65 -19.16
N GLY A 774 24.67 -51.61 -19.25
CA GLY A 774 25.99 -51.20 -18.98
C GLY A 774 26.35 -50.01 -19.86
N GLY A 775 27.10 -49.13 -19.31
CA GLY A 775 28.34 -48.69 -19.93
C GLY A 775 28.35 -47.49 -20.84
N GLY A 776 29.13 -46.50 -20.44
CA GLY A 776 30.04 -45.75 -21.32
C GLY A 776 29.68 -44.30 -21.62
N ALA A 777 30.20 -43.38 -20.86
CA ALA A 777 31.34 -42.48 -21.13
C ALA A 777 31.21 -41.49 -22.28
N ALA A 778 31.35 -40.24 -21.87
CA ALA A 778 32.16 -39.16 -22.45
C ALA A 778 31.71 -38.51 -23.77
N GLN A 779 31.28 -37.31 -23.73
CA GLN A 779 31.95 -36.04 -24.02
C GLN A 779 31.04 -34.87 -23.61
#